data_1175525dee89760f9a7c7fe00305941f
#
_entry.id   1175525dee89760f9a7c7fe00305941f
#
_cell.length_a   1.000
_cell.length_b   1.000
_cell.length_c   1.000
_cell.angle_alpha   90.00
_cell.angle_beta   90.00
_cell.angle_gamma   90.00
#
_symmetry.space_group_name_H-M   'P 1'
#
loop_
_entity.id
_entity.type
_entity.pdbx_description
1 polymer ?
#
loop_
_entity_poly.entity_id
_entity_poly.type
_entity_poly.pdbx_seq_one_letter_code
_entity_poly.pdbx_strand_id
1 'polypeptide(L)'
;MTEHRPFDFTNPTAYIYPKAAWDKLRMAGRDRQNVYLYGATGYGKTELLRRLFRRRKSFWFSAKDLTAAQLQNLPVPGPAGELNVVIDDLALARADDVQQEILRLLDVPGVWLVMAGRCPLPTWLTRPYVRGRLRIIPEEDLWLSGAEIKQLYLGWGVQLPHRLMEERVVPLVEGNPFAARLLAMEMSRGQSYTDALMDELTRKFYEYLNHAIYDNWPEEIRAVLMQLSVLQHFTLAQAEALTGRKDVNQVLSRAAETGNLFSMREGVYTLRPSVIQSMQLRIEKTYDRTQQADLCRRAGRISEDEGDFPRALALYQKGRCPERLRALLIENARRCPGGGYYYELAPAYLALPEDEVKESPDLIGALSMLHSLALNATESERWYGVLRQYRETHTDPEEQRRAESWQIYLDISLPHRGIADLLDVLADAEAKIARDQLELPAFSVTSGQPSLINGSKDFSDWTREDTAVAARLEEHAGAVLGPYAKGLVTLGLAESRLEKGDDDYQVLELINRGMMENLDGGKFELQYVGAALLARYYLLTGHLADCRKTLQEIEEKARQRGARRIVQNIHALQCRVLLWAGRVEDATLWMTREPPEEVRFNVLERYRYNTRIRVYVAQQRYDRAAQLLARLHSYANMENRPWLQMESNVLGAIVRRRIGDEAWRAQLTDALRRAQEYQFVRLFSREGAALLPLLKELGRPEGVTKEFWTRVVQKTTKMARLYPEYLAVHDPVPPSAVELTDKSLSVLRLQSKGLTRGEIAQKLGLSERSVKYQSEQAYRKLGVNNKTEAIEAARKLNLL
;
A
#
# COMPACT_ATOMS: atom_id res chain seq x y z
N MET A 1 -21.10 -30.07 32.61
CA MET A 1 -19.96 -30.81 32.08
C MET A 1 -20.36 -31.34 30.73
N THR A 2 -20.11 -30.58 29.70
CA THR A 2 -20.29 -30.97 28.29
C THR A 2 -18.92 -31.37 27.76
N GLU A 3 -18.72 -32.65 27.56
CA GLU A 3 -17.52 -33.24 26.95
C GLU A 3 -17.31 -32.60 25.57
N HIS A 4 -16.23 -31.85 25.41
CA HIS A 4 -15.74 -31.46 24.09
C HIS A 4 -15.21 -32.70 23.40
N ARG A 5 -16.01 -33.28 22.49
CA ARG A 5 -15.49 -34.30 21.55
C ARG A 5 -14.42 -33.67 20.68
N PRO A 6 -13.25 -34.31 20.53
CA PRO A 6 -12.24 -33.84 19.59
C PRO A 6 -12.81 -33.87 18.16
N PHE A 7 -12.46 -32.89 17.35
CA PHE A 7 -12.89 -32.76 15.97
C PHE A 7 -12.62 -34.03 15.18
N ASP A 8 -13.68 -34.63 14.62
CA ASP A 8 -13.56 -35.81 13.77
C ASP A 8 -13.10 -35.41 12.36
N PHE A 9 -11.86 -35.72 12.02
CA PHE A 9 -11.20 -35.41 10.74
C PHE A 9 -11.33 -36.54 9.70
N THR A 10 -12.25 -37.45 9.80
CA THR A 10 -12.29 -38.69 9.03
C THR A 10 -12.90 -38.64 7.62
N ASN A 11 -13.16 -37.42 7.04
CA ASN A 11 -13.63 -37.40 5.66
C ASN A 11 -12.46 -37.38 4.65
N PRO A 12 -12.15 -38.47 3.96
CA PRO A 12 -10.95 -38.65 3.13
C PRO A 12 -11.01 -37.94 1.75
N THR A 13 -12.16 -37.44 1.33
CA THR A 13 -12.37 -36.94 -0.05
C THR A 13 -11.97 -35.51 -0.28
N ALA A 14 -11.73 -34.74 0.77
CA ALA A 14 -11.50 -33.29 0.69
C ALA A 14 -10.11 -32.83 1.19
N TYR A 15 -9.10 -33.70 1.21
CA TYR A 15 -7.76 -33.29 1.62
C TYR A 15 -7.00 -32.67 0.45
N ILE A 16 -6.77 -31.37 0.55
CA ILE A 16 -5.88 -30.63 -0.32
C ILE A 16 -4.57 -30.41 0.44
N TYR A 17 -3.45 -30.63 -0.22
CA TYR A 17 -2.12 -30.42 0.32
C TYR A 17 -1.39 -29.31 -0.45
N PRO A 18 -0.47 -28.57 0.22
CA PRO A 18 0.30 -27.51 -0.41
C PRO A 18 1.21 -28.10 -1.49
N LYS A 19 0.94 -27.76 -2.74
CA LYS A 19 1.63 -28.32 -3.91
C LYS A 19 3.12 -28.02 -3.88
N ALA A 20 3.51 -26.82 -3.44
CA ALA A 20 4.91 -26.42 -3.38
C ALA A 20 5.74 -27.35 -2.47
N ALA A 21 5.27 -27.61 -1.25
CA ALA A 21 5.94 -28.53 -0.32
C ALA A 21 5.90 -29.98 -0.84
N TRP A 22 4.75 -30.39 -1.38
CA TRP A 22 4.59 -31.74 -1.93
C TRP A 22 5.57 -32.05 -3.05
N ASP A 23 5.71 -31.14 -4.02
CA ASP A 23 6.60 -31.35 -5.16
C ASP A 23 8.07 -31.35 -4.71
N LYS A 24 8.47 -30.48 -3.75
CA LYS A 24 9.82 -30.47 -3.17
C LYS A 24 10.12 -31.76 -2.40
N LEU A 25 9.17 -32.28 -1.61
CA LEU A 25 9.30 -33.54 -0.89
C LEU A 25 9.43 -34.74 -1.84
N ARG A 26 8.66 -34.75 -2.93
CA ARG A 26 8.75 -35.82 -3.94
C ARG A 26 10.09 -35.82 -4.68
N MET A 27 10.59 -34.60 -5.02
CA MET A 27 11.92 -34.48 -5.63
C MET A 27 13.01 -34.99 -4.66
N ALA A 28 12.99 -34.52 -3.43
CA ALA A 28 13.96 -34.95 -2.41
C ALA A 28 13.89 -36.48 -2.19
N GLY A 29 12.69 -37.05 -2.25
CA GLY A 29 12.52 -38.54 -2.15
C GLY A 29 13.04 -39.31 -3.33
N ARG A 30 13.05 -38.76 -4.56
CA ARG A 30 13.67 -39.35 -5.75
C ARG A 30 15.20 -39.32 -5.63
N ASP A 31 15.72 -38.17 -5.20
CA ASP A 31 17.16 -37.96 -5.12
C ASP A 31 17.75 -38.47 -3.80
N ARG A 32 16.93 -39.05 -2.91
CA ARG A 32 17.30 -39.51 -1.57
C ARG A 32 17.97 -38.41 -0.72
N GLN A 33 17.61 -37.16 -0.96
CA GLN A 33 18.11 -36.02 -0.23
C GLN A 33 17.37 -35.86 1.09
N ASN A 34 18.08 -35.84 2.21
CA ASN A 34 17.47 -35.63 3.52
C ASN A 34 16.76 -34.26 3.59
N VAL A 35 15.67 -34.19 4.33
CA VAL A 35 14.78 -33.03 4.39
C VAL A 35 14.55 -32.58 5.83
N TYR A 36 14.59 -31.26 6.04
CA TYR A 36 14.01 -30.62 7.20
C TYR A 36 12.85 -29.75 6.76
N LEU A 37 11.64 -30.12 7.20
CA LEU A 37 10.40 -29.41 6.94
C LEU A 37 9.99 -28.65 8.20
N TYR A 38 9.84 -27.33 8.12
CA TYR A 38 9.39 -26.59 9.29
C TYR A 38 8.23 -25.65 8.99
N GLY A 39 7.46 -25.34 10.02
CA GLY A 39 6.35 -24.42 10.01
C GLY A 39 5.54 -24.50 11.30
N ALA A 40 4.74 -23.47 11.58
CA ALA A 40 3.92 -23.43 12.79
C ALA A 40 2.92 -24.59 12.86
N THR A 41 2.31 -24.77 14.01
CA THR A 41 1.22 -25.76 14.19
C THR A 41 0.01 -25.37 13.33
N GLY A 42 -0.66 -26.38 12.76
CA GLY A 42 -1.81 -26.17 11.86
C GLY A 42 -1.45 -26.16 10.37
N TYR A 43 -0.16 -26.13 9.99
CA TYR A 43 0.25 -26.20 8.59
C TYR A 43 0.33 -27.61 7.99
N GLY A 44 -0.20 -28.62 8.67
CA GLY A 44 -0.41 -29.97 8.11
C GLY A 44 0.84 -30.80 7.89
N LYS A 45 2.00 -30.47 8.47
CA LYS A 45 3.28 -31.19 8.30
C LYS A 45 3.16 -32.70 8.49
N THR A 46 2.68 -33.11 9.64
CA THR A 46 2.52 -34.53 10.01
C THR A 46 1.60 -35.27 9.02
N GLU A 47 0.49 -34.64 8.63
CA GLU A 47 -0.44 -35.25 7.67
C GLU A 47 0.16 -35.33 6.26
N LEU A 48 0.91 -34.30 5.84
CA LEU A 48 1.65 -34.30 4.57
C LEU A 48 2.65 -35.47 4.50
N LEU A 49 3.41 -35.67 5.60
CA LEU A 49 4.37 -36.76 5.72
C LEU A 49 3.66 -38.13 5.77
N ARG A 50 2.57 -38.30 6.52
CA ARG A 50 1.78 -39.55 6.53
C ARG A 50 1.32 -39.95 5.14
N ARG A 51 0.90 -38.97 4.33
CA ARG A 51 0.51 -39.25 2.93
C ARG A 51 1.69 -39.60 2.05
N LEU A 52 2.83 -38.92 2.20
CA LEU A 52 4.06 -39.19 1.46
C LEU A 52 4.53 -40.64 1.67
N PHE A 53 4.44 -41.09 2.92
CA PHE A 53 4.92 -42.44 3.30
C PHE A 53 3.82 -43.49 3.34
N ARG A 54 2.56 -43.20 2.99
CA ARG A 54 1.44 -44.18 3.07
C ARG A 54 1.70 -45.50 2.40
N ARG A 55 2.49 -45.54 1.30
CA ARG A 55 2.82 -46.74 0.53
C ARG A 55 4.31 -47.14 0.64
N ARG A 56 5.06 -46.53 1.57
CA ARG A 56 6.49 -46.79 1.77
C ARG A 56 6.72 -47.33 3.16
N LYS A 57 7.53 -48.38 3.28
CA LYS A 57 7.99 -48.82 4.60
C LYS A 57 8.85 -47.73 5.20
N SER A 58 8.54 -47.27 6.42
CA SER A 58 9.24 -46.19 7.10
C SER A 58 9.18 -46.37 8.61
N PHE A 59 10.21 -45.91 9.28
CA PHE A 59 10.27 -45.82 10.73
C PHE A 59 9.88 -44.43 11.18
N TRP A 60 8.94 -44.35 12.10
CA TRP A 60 8.38 -43.09 12.56
C TRP A 60 8.69 -42.89 14.03
N PHE A 61 9.25 -41.72 14.33
CA PHE A 61 9.55 -41.31 15.70
C PHE A 61 8.96 -39.93 15.99
N SER A 62 8.46 -39.74 17.23
CA SER A 62 8.25 -38.43 17.78
C SER A 62 9.51 -38.04 18.57
N ALA A 63 10.07 -36.86 18.32
CA ALA A 63 11.26 -36.43 19.03
C ALA A 63 11.02 -36.21 20.52
N LYS A 64 9.76 -36.18 20.97
CA LYS A 64 9.38 -36.09 22.39
C LYS A 64 9.86 -37.29 23.21
N ASP A 65 9.74 -38.49 22.65
CA ASP A 65 10.02 -39.76 23.35
C ASP A 65 11.19 -40.51 22.69
N LEU A 66 11.96 -39.83 21.83
CA LEU A 66 13.06 -40.42 21.06
C LEU A 66 14.32 -40.55 21.91
N THR A 67 14.91 -41.75 21.87
CA THR A 67 16.20 -42.06 22.52
C THR A 67 17.26 -42.39 21.47
N ALA A 68 18.54 -42.14 21.81
CA ALA A 68 19.66 -42.50 20.94
C ALA A 68 19.68 -44.00 20.63
N ALA A 69 19.40 -44.86 21.60
CA ALA A 69 19.32 -46.33 21.43
C ALA A 69 18.30 -46.75 20.37
N GLN A 70 17.14 -46.09 20.23
CA GLN A 70 16.15 -46.35 19.21
C GLN A 70 16.70 -46.07 17.81
N LEU A 71 17.50 -45.00 17.63
CA LEU A 71 18.12 -44.66 16.35
C LEU A 71 19.31 -45.57 16.02
N GLN A 72 20.07 -46.02 17.02
CA GLN A 72 21.18 -46.97 16.88
C GLN A 72 20.71 -48.36 16.45
N ASN A 73 19.54 -48.80 16.94
CA ASN A 73 18.94 -50.09 16.62
C ASN A 73 18.24 -50.15 15.27
N LEU A 74 18.24 -49.05 14.48
CA LEU A 74 17.72 -49.09 13.12
C LEU A 74 18.54 -50.04 12.24
N PRO A 75 17.87 -50.79 11.34
CA PRO A 75 18.56 -51.67 10.40
C PRO A 75 19.51 -50.87 9.50
N VAL A 76 20.75 -51.23 9.41
CA VAL A 76 21.70 -50.62 8.48
C VAL A 76 21.33 -51.09 7.06
N PRO A 77 21.01 -50.20 6.10
CA PRO A 77 20.72 -50.63 4.74
C PRO A 77 21.93 -51.28 4.11
N GLY A 78 21.74 -52.40 3.49
CA GLY A 78 22.80 -53.04 2.68
C GLY A 78 23.16 -52.19 1.45
N PRO A 79 24.13 -52.62 0.62
CA PRO A 79 24.66 -51.79 -0.50
C PRO A 79 23.60 -51.29 -1.52
N ALA A 80 22.46 -51.99 -1.64
CA ALA A 80 21.32 -51.64 -2.48
C ALA A 80 20.01 -51.46 -1.66
N GLY A 81 20.10 -51.42 -0.34
CA GLY A 81 18.98 -51.31 0.57
C GLY A 81 18.53 -49.84 0.78
N GLU A 82 17.25 -49.68 1.00
CA GLU A 82 16.65 -48.38 1.27
C GLU A 82 16.00 -48.35 2.66
N LEU A 83 16.31 -47.32 3.44
CA LEU A 83 15.71 -47.04 4.73
C LEU A 83 15.06 -45.68 4.75
N ASN A 84 13.76 -45.58 5.06
CA ASN A 84 13.08 -44.32 5.27
C ASN A 84 12.84 -44.07 6.76
N VAL A 85 13.29 -42.95 7.25
CA VAL A 85 13.15 -42.53 8.65
C VAL A 85 12.46 -41.17 8.70
N VAL A 86 11.42 -41.11 9.52
CA VAL A 86 10.67 -39.86 9.75
C VAL A 86 10.77 -39.48 11.24
N ILE A 87 11.20 -38.27 11.53
CA ILE A 87 11.25 -37.73 12.88
C ILE A 87 10.37 -36.49 12.92
N ASP A 88 9.27 -36.58 13.67
CA ASP A 88 8.33 -35.47 13.85
C ASP A 88 8.62 -34.72 15.16
N ASP A 89 8.20 -33.45 15.23
CA ASP A 89 8.41 -32.54 16.37
C ASP A 89 9.91 -32.36 16.76
N LEU A 90 10.80 -32.24 15.81
CA LEU A 90 12.25 -32.22 15.99
C LEU A 90 12.74 -31.21 17.05
N ALA A 91 12.05 -30.11 17.28
CA ALA A 91 12.38 -29.11 18.32
C ALA A 91 12.41 -29.71 19.73
N LEU A 92 11.85 -30.89 19.95
CA LEU A 92 11.86 -31.61 21.23
C LEU A 92 13.07 -32.53 21.40
N ALA A 93 13.87 -32.74 20.36
CA ALA A 93 15.14 -33.50 20.43
C ALA A 93 16.24 -32.67 21.12
N ARG A 94 16.17 -32.50 22.40
CA ARG A 94 17.10 -31.64 23.18
C ARG A 94 18.35 -32.38 23.69
N ALA A 95 18.31 -33.68 23.75
CA ALA A 95 19.42 -34.50 24.25
C ALA A 95 20.55 -34.58 23.20
N ASP A 96 21.78 -34.27 23.61
CA ASP A 96 22.94 -34.23 22.72
C ASP A 96 23.24 -35.56 22.04
N ASP A 97 23.04 -36.66 22.73
CA ASP A 97 23.22 -38.01 22.21
C ASP A 97 22.22 -38.34 21.09
N VAL A 98 20.97 -37.90 21.20
CA VAL A 98 19.96 -38.02 20.15
C VAL A 98 20.32 -37.17 18.93
N GLN A 99 20.78 -35.93 19.16
CA GLN A 99 21.24 -35.04 18.06
C GLN A 99 22.42 -35.62 17.30
N GLN A 100 23.38 -36.20 18.00
CA GLN A 100 24.55 -36.88 17.40
C GLN A 100 24.14 -38.07 16.56
N GLU A 101 23.19 -38.89 17.02
CA GLU A 101 22.66 -40.01 16.24
C GLU A 101 21.92 -39.57 14.98
N ILE A 102 21.12 -38.49 15.07
CA ILE A 102 20.49 -37.88 13.89
C ILE A 102 21.55 -37.41 12.88
N LEU A 103 22.62 -36.74 13.36
CA LEU A 103 23.73 -36.30 12.50
C LEU A 103 24.43 -37.49 11.84
N ARG A 104 24.64 -38.59 12.58
CA ARG A 104 25.19 -39.82 12.03
C ARG A 104 24.32 -40.37 10.90
N LEU A 105 23.00 -40.42 11.11
CA LEU A 105 22.03 -40.94 10.09
C LEU A 105 22.00 -40.11 8.81
N LEU A 106 22.28 -38.80 8.86
CA LEU A 106 22.38 -37.94 7.67
C LEU A 106 23.50 -38.34 6.71
N ASP A 107 24.53 -39.02 7.23
CA ASP A 107 25.71 -39.46 6.48
C ASP A 107 25.66 -40.97 6.09
N VAL A 108 24.64 -41.73 6.51
CA VAL A 108 24.49 -43.13 6.16
C VAL A 108 23.94 -43.31 4.76
N PRO A 109 24.68 -43.95 3.83
CA PRO A 109 24.16 -44.23 2.50
C PRO A 109 22.89 -45.06 2.53
N GLY A 110 21.93 -44.76 1.65
CA GLY A 110 20.67 -45.53 1.59
C GLY A 110 19.60 -45.10 2.59
N VAL A 111 19.94 -44.28 3.59
CA VAL A 111 18.96 -43.62 4.48
C VAL A 111 18.36 -42.37 3.84
N TRP A 112 17.06 -42.27 3.86
CA TRP A 112 16.32 -41.03 3.58
C TRP A 112 15.66 -40.54 4.87
N LEU A 113 16.25 -39.54 5.47
CA LEU A 113 15.79 -38.96 6.71
C LEU A 113 14.94 -37.71 6.43
N VAL A 114 13.68 -37.73 6.87
CA VAL A 114 12.76 -36.60 6.79
C VAL A 114 12.38 -36.15 8.18
N MET A 115 12.75 -34.94 8.51
CA MET A 115 12.53 -34.33 9.81
C MET A 115 11.49 -33.22 9.71
N ALA A 116 10.56 -33.15 10.66
CA ALA A 116 9.58 -32.09 10.76
C ALA A 116 9.72 -31.33 12.09
N GLY A 117 9.67 -30.01 12.02
CA GLY A 117 9.80 -29.15 13.19
C GLY A 117 8.83 -27.96 13.15
N ARG A 118 8.79 -27.21 14.26
CA ARG A 118 7.97 -26.00 14.38
C ARG A 118 8.79 -24.72 14.17
N CYS A 119 10.10 -24.81 14.29
CA CYS A 119 11.05 -23.71 14.26
C CYS A 119 11.88 -23.73 12.98
N PRO A 120 12.46 -22.60 12.56
CA PRO A 120 13.53 -22.58 11.56
C PRO A 120 14.66 -23.55 11.88
N LEU A 121 15.59 -23.70 10.95
CA LEU A 121 16.69 -24.70 11.07
C LEU A 121 17.42 -24.57 12.41
N PRO A 122 17.45 -25.63 13.26
CA PRO A 122 18.22 -25.65 14.49
C PRO A 122 19.73 -25.44 14.21
N THR A 123 20.43 -24.76 15.12
CA THR A 123 21.86 -24.42 14.94
C THR A 123 22.74 -25.63 14.70
N TRP A 124 22.47 -26.76 15.35
CA TRP A 124 23.25 -28.00 15.20
C TRP A 124 23.05 -28.67 13.81
N LEU A 125 21.99 -28.34 13.05
CA LEU A 125 21.77 -28.76 11.67
C LEU A 125 22.36 -27.81 10.62
N THR A 126 22.90 -26.65 11.02
CA THR A 126 23.46 -25.68 10.07
C THR A 126 24.63 -26.27 9.25
N ARG A 127 25.51 -27.05 9.89
CA ARG A 127 26.67 -27.67 9.20
C ARG A 127 26.25 -28.68 8.13
N PRO A 128 25.34 -29.65 8.37
CA PRO A 128 24.79 -30.53 7.33
C PRO A 128 24.11 -29.75 6.20
N TYR A 129 23.37 -28.68 6.52
CA TYR A 129 22.70 -27.86 5.52
C TYR A 129 23.69 -27.17 4.58
N VAL A 130 24.70 -26.48 5.12
CA VAL A 130 25.74 -25.79 4.33
C VAL A 130 26.54 -26.77 3.46
N ARG A 131 26.70 -28.02 3.91
CA ARG A 131 27.36 -29.11 3.15
C ARG A 131 26.45 -29.74 2.09
N GLY A 132 25.22 -29.27 1.89
CA GLY A 132 24.27 -29.81 0.93
C GLY A 132 23.70 -31.20 1.28
N ARG A 133 23.89 -31.66 2.53
CA ARG A 133 23.38 -32.98 3.04
C ARG A 133 21.92 -32.90 3.47
N LEU A 134 21.37 -31.72 3.62
CA LEU A 134 20.04 -31.46 4.13
C LEU A 134 19.35 -30.41 3.25
N ARG A 135 18.14 -30.67 2.79
CA ARG A 135 17.28 -29.71 2.10
C ARG A 135 16.26 -29.12 3.08
N ILE A 136 16.08 -27.82 3.02
CA ILE A 136 15.05 -27.13 3.82
C ILE A 136 13.80 -26.95 2.98
N ILE A 137 12.64 -27.24 3.60
CA ILE A 137 11.30 -26.87 3.11
C ILE A 137 10.70 -25.94 4.14
N PRO A 138 10.69 -24.64 3.88
CA PRO A 138 10.20 -23.64 4.82
C PRO A 138 8.68 -23.58 4.87
N GLU A 139 8.15 -22.84 5.85
CA GLU A 139 6.72 -22.70 6.09
C GLU A 139 5.96 -22.12 4.90
N GLU A 140 6.58 -21.23 4.15
CA GLU A 140 5.97 -20.58 2.97
C GLU A 140 5.57 -21.61 1.89
N ASP A 141 6.31 -22.70 1.80
CA ASP A 141 5.97 -23.83 0.92
C ASP A 141 4.76 -24.64 1.41
N LEU A 142 4.41 -24.51 2.70
CA LEU A 142 3.24 -25.16 3.32
C LEU A 142 1.97 -24.33 3.21
N TRP A 143 2.05 -23.10 2.70
CA TRP A 143 0.87 -22.27 2.51
C TRP A 143 0.03 -22.81 1.35
N LEU A 144 -1.30 -22.86 1.57
CA LEU A 144 -2.23 -23.09 0.48
C LEU A 144 -2.37 -21.83 -0.36
N SER A 145 -2.20 -21.96 -1.66
CA SER A 145 -2.52 -20.91 -2.63
C SER A 145 -4.04 -20.67 -2.70
N GLY A 146 -4.46 -19.50 -3.21
CA GLY A 146 -5.88 -19.21 -3.42
C GLY A 146 -6.60 -20.27 -4.27
N ALA A 147 -5.91 -20.86 -5.26
CA ALA A 147 -6.45 -21.94 -6.07
C ALA A 147 -6.67 -23.25 -5.27
N GLU A 148 -5.74 -23.60 -4.36
CA GLU A 148 -5.85 -24.75 -3.48
C GLU A 148 -6.92 -24.56 -2.41
N ILE A 149 -7.05 -23.34 -1.87
CA ILE A 149 -8.14 -22.97 -0.94
C ILE A 149 -9.49 -23.15 -1.66
N LYS A 150 -9.62 -22.64 -2.89
CA LYS A 150 -10.83 -22.82 -3.68
C LYS A 150 -11.17 -24.29 -3.94
N GLN A 151 -10.16 -25.11 -4.26
CA GLN A 151 -10.36 -26.55 -4.42
C GLN A 151 -10.80 -27.23 -3.12
N LEU A 152 -10.24 -26.83 -1.97
CA LEU A 152 -10.64 -27.29 -0.66
C LEU A 152 -12.13 -27.02 -0.42
N TYR A 153 -12.58 -25.79 -0.67
CA TYR A 153 -13.99 -25.38 -0.47
C TYR A 153 -14.94 -26.15 -1.39
N LEU A 154 -14.58 -26.31 -2.67
CA LEU A 154 -15.35 -27.14 -3.60
C LEU A 154 -15.46 -28.61 -3.14
N GLY A 155 -14.37 -29.17 -2.56
CA GLY A 155 -14.38 -30.51 -1.97
C GLY A 155 -15.33 -30.65 -0.77
N TRP A 156 -15.63 -29.56 -0.04
CA TRP A 156 -16.62 -29.48 1.04
C TRP A 156 -18.03 -29.10 0.55
N GLY A 157 -18.26 -28.98 -0.77
CA GLY A 157 -19.52 -28.56 -1.35
C GLY A 157 -19.82 -27.06 -1.19
N VAL A 158 -18.83 -26.26 -0.82
CA VAL A 158 -18.97 -24.80 -0.60
C VAL A 158 -18.58 -24.07 -1.87
N GLN A 159 -19.53 -23.36 -2.48
CA GLN A 159 -19.29 -22.48 -3.62
C GLN A 159 -19.47 -21.03 -3.19
N LEU A 160 -18.40 -20.26 -3.25
CA LEU A 160 -18.40 -18.84 -2.94
C LEU A 160 -18.18 -18.00 -4.22
N PRO A 161 -18.80 -16.81 -4.33
CA PRO A 161 -18.45 -15.87 -5.38
C PRO A 161 -16.95 -15.56 -5.37
N HIS A 162 -16.37 -15.39 -6.56
CA HIS A 162 -14.92 -15.14 -6.72
C HIS A 162 -14.44 -13.96 -5.84
N ARG A 163 -15.21 -12.87 -5.84
CA ARG A 163 -14.90 -11.68 -5.05
C ARG A 163 -14.81 -11.99 -3.55
N LEU A 164 -15.75 -12.75 -3.02
CA LEU A 164 -15.76 -13.11 -1.60
C LEU A 164 -14.60 -14.01 -1.23
N MET A 165 -14.26 -14.96 -2.11
CA MET A 165 -13.10 -15.84 -1.93
C MET A 165 -11.80 -15.03 -1.86
N GLU A 166 -11.54 -14.17 -2.85
CA GLU A 166 -10.25 -13.45 -2.97
C GLU A 166 -10.12 -12.27 -1.99
N GLU A 167 -11.22 -11.53 -1.73
CA GLU A 167 -11.14 -10.34 -0.89
C GLU A 167 -11.32 -10.62 0.61
N ARG A 168 -11.92 -11.76 0.98
CA ARG A 168 -12.25 -12.07 2.38
C ARG A 168 -11.66 -13.38 2.88
N VAL A 169 -11.88 -14.49 2.18
CA VAL A 169 -11.48 -15.81 2.66
C VAL A 169 -9.97 -16.02 2.56
N VAL A 170 -9.38 -15.79 1.39
CA VAL A 170 -7.93 -15.99 1.18
C VAL A 170 -7.08 -15.12 2.11
N PRO A 171 -7.35 -13.82 2.30
CA PRO A 171 -6.62 -13.00 3.25
C PRO A 171 -6.80 -13.44 4.71
N LEU A 172 -8.00 -13.90 5.07
CA LEU A 172 -8.28 -14.33 6.45
C LEU A 172 -7.52 -15.60 6.84
N VAL A 173 -7.49 -16.59 5.95
CA VAL A 173 -6.82 -17.87 6.24
C VAL A 173 -5.31 -17.81 6.07
N GLU A 174 -4.78 -16.78 5.41
CA GLU A 174 -3.33 -16.55 5.19
C GLU A 174 -2.57 -17.82 4.75
N GLY A 175 -3.19 -18.62 3.89
CA GLY A 175 -2.63 -19.88 3.45
C GLY A 175 -2.57 -20.99 4.50
N ASN A 176 -3.08 -20.79 5.71
CA ASN A 176 -3.07 -21.80 6.77
C ASN A 176 -4.07 -22.93 6.45
N PRO A 177 -3.60 -24.20 6.27
CA PRO A 177 -4.47 -25.30 5.89
C PRO A 177 -5.52 -25.64 6.95
N PHE A 178 -5.20 -25.49 8.24
CA PHE A 178 -6.15 -25.76 9.31
C PHE A 178 -7.25 -24.71 9.35
N ALA A 179 -6.90 -23.44 9.26
CA ALA A 179 -7.86 -22.32 9.23
C ALA A 179 -8.78 -22.45 7.99
N ALA A 180 -8.22 -22.74 6.81
CA ALA A 180 -8.99 -22.94 5.59
C ALA A 180 -9.99 -24.08 5.72
N ARG A 181 -9.55 -25.21 6.30
CA ARG A 181 -10.41 -26.38 6.52
C ARG A 181 -11.50 -26.16 7.53
N LEU A 182 -11.16 -25.53 8.67
CA LEU A 182 -12.15 -25.22 9.73
C LEU A 182 -13.29 -24.36 9.18
N LEU A 183 -12.93 -23.33 8.43
CA LEU A 183 -13.90 -22.44 7.82
C LEU A 183 -14.76 -23.13 6.75
N ALA A 184 -14.14 -23.93 5.86
CA ALA A 184 -14.87 -24.71 4.85
C ALA A 184 -15.85 -25.70 5.49
N MET A 185 -15.45 -26.36 6.57
CA MET A 185 -16.27 -27.31 7.32
C MET A 185 -17.51 -26.64 7.93
N GLU A 186 -17.35 -25.48 8.58
CA GLU A 186 -18.49 -24.76 9.16
C GLU A 186 -19.44 -24.23 8.09
N MET A 187 -18.91 -23.73 7.00
CA MET A 187 -19.74 -23.26 5.86
C MET A 187 -20.46 -24.43 5.16
N SER A 188 -19.89 -25.65 5.14
CA SER A 188 -20.55 -26.83 4.58
C SER A 188 -21.80 -27.27 5.35
N ARG A 189 -21.95 -26.84 6.60
CA ARG A 189 -23.13 -27.09 7.43
C ARG A 189 -24.33 -26.18 7.10
N GLY A 190 -24.26 -25.45 5.99
CA GLY A 190 -25.36 -24.63 5.48
C GLY A 190 -25.41 -23.21 6.09
N GLN A 191 -24.35 -22.78 6.77
CA GLN A 191 -24.25 -21.41 7.24
C GLN A 191 -23.89 -20.49 6.08
N SER A 192 -24.69 -19.45 5.86
CA SER A 192 -24.38 -18.40 4.90
C SER A 192 -23.19 -17.56 5.39
N TYR A 193 -22.35 -17.11 4.45
CA TYR A 193 -21.28 -16.18 4.77
C TYR A 193 -21.86 -14.87 5.35
N THR A 194 -21.43 -14.52 6.54
CA THR A 194 -21.64 -13.22 7.18
C THR A 194 -20.37 -12.79 7.90
N ASP A 195 -20.13 -11.48 8.01
CA ASP A 195 -18.96 -10.97 8.74
C ASP A 195 -19.00 -11.45 10.22
N ALA A 196 -20.18 -11.52 10.84
CA ALA A 196 -20.34 -12.03 12.21
C ALA A 196 -19.92 -13.50 12.35
N LEU A 197 -20.25 -14.37 11.37
CA LEU A 197 -19.80 -15.75 11.35
C LEU A 197 -18.27 -15.83 11.25
N MET A 198 -17.68 -14.99 10.42
CA MET A 198 -16.24 -14.95 10.22
C MET A 198 -15.52 -14.53 11.50
N ASP A 199 -16.03 -13.53 12.20
CA ASP A 199 -15.49 -13.07 13.49
C ASP A 199 -15.58 -14.19 14.55
N GLU A 200 -16.70 -14.91 14.59
CA GLU A 200 -16.88 -16.04 15.50
C GLU A 200 -15.89 -17.19 15.21
N LEU A 201 -15.74 -17.56 13.93
CA LEU A 201 -14.82 -18.63 13.53
C LEU A 201 -13.36 -18.25 13.74
N THR A 202 -13.03 -17.01 13.51
CA THR A 202 -11.70 -16.45 13.77
C THR A 202 -11.39 -16.55 15.26
N ARG A 203 -12.32 -16.16 16.13
CA ARG A 203 -12.15 -16.28 17.57
C ARG A 203 -12.00 -17.74 18.02
N LYS A 204 -12.83 -18.65 17.54
CA LYS A 204 -12.74 -20.10 17.83
C LYS A 204 -11.40 -20.69 17.39
N PHE A 205 -10.88 -20.25 16.25
CA PHE A 205 -9.56 -20.68 15.76
C PHE A 205 -8.42 -20.24 16.70
N TYR A 206 -8.42 -18.99 17.15
CA TYR A 206 -7.40 -18.52 18.08
C TYR A 206 -7.55 -19.10 19.50
N GLU A 207 -8.77 -19.38 19.94
CA GLU A 207 -9.01 -20.13 21.18
C GLU A 207 -8.43 -21.56 21.09
N TYR A 208 -8.61 -22.23 19.96
CA TYR A 208 -7.99 -23.53 19.72
C TYR A 208 -6.46 -23.44 19.76
N LEU A 209 -5.85 -22.45 19.12
CA LEU A 209 -4.40 -22.24 19.18
C LEU A 209 -3.92 -22.02 20.61
N ASN A 210 -4.66 -21.25 21.41
CA ASN A 210 -4.34 -21.04 22.81
C ASN A 210 -4.29 -22.36 23.57
N HIS A 211 -5.31 -23.22 23.47
CA HIS A 211 -5.38 -24.49 24.20
C HIS A 211 -4.41 -25.52 23.66
N ALA A 212 -4.28 -25.64 22.34
CA ALA A 212 -3.45 -26.70 21.75
C ALA A 212 -1.94 -26.41 21.82
N ILE A 213 -1.55 -25.14 21.86
CA ILE A 213 -0.14 -24.74 21.71
C ILE A 213 0.32 -23.90 22.91
N TYR A 214 -0.31 -22.74 23.09
CA TYR A 214 0.24 -21.73 23.99
C TYR A 214 0.07 -22.05 25.47
N ASP A 215 -0.92 -22.85 25.86
CA ASP A 215 -1.06 -23.31 27.25
C ASP A 215 0.10 -24.19 27.72
N ASN A 216 0.77 -24.86 26.78
CA ASN A 216 1.95 -25.71 27.08
C ASN A 216 3.28 -24.93 27.18
N TRP A 217 3.26 -23.61 26.96
CA TRP A 217 4.48 -22.82 27.07
C TRP A 217 4.76 -22.37 28.48
N PRO A 218 6.05 -22.12 28.83
CA PRO A 218 6.40 -21.49 30.09
C PRO A 218 5.63 -20.19 30.32
N GLU A 219 5.16 -20.00 31.55
CA GLU A 219 4.36 -18.81 31.90
C GLU A 219 5.08 -17.50 31.60
N GLU A 220 6.40 -17.48 31.79
CA GLU A 220 7.26 -16.35 31.50
C GLU A 220 7.20 -15.93 30.01
N ILE A 221 7.27 -16.90 29.09
CA ILE A 221 7.18 -16.65 27.64
C ILE A 221 5.80 -16.12 27.30
N ARG A 222 4.75 -16.72 27.87
CA ARG A 222 3.36 -16.28 27.67
C ARG A 222 3.15 -14.84 28.13
N ALA A 223 3.62 -14.52 29.33
CA ALA A 223 3.46 -13.19 29.93
C ALA A 223 4.16 -12.10 29.09
N VAL A 224 5.38 -12.38 28.61
CA VAL A 224 6.10 -11.44 27.73
C VAL A 224 5.41 -11.28 26.39
N LEU A 225 5.00 -12.36 25.73
CA LEU A 225 4.33 -12.29 24.44
C LEU A 225 2.94 -11.64 24.52
N MET A 226 2.19 -11.83 25.62
CA MET A 226 0.94 -11.11 25.87
C MET A 226 1.18 -9.61 25.84
N GLN A 227 2.17 -9.10 26.59
CA GLN A 227 2.47 -7.67 26.60
C GLN A 227 2.93 -7.16 25.22
N LEU A 228 3.88 -7.87 24.57
CA LEU A 228 4.43 -7.49 23.27
C LEU A 228 3.40 -7.56 22.13
N SER A 229 2.34 -8.37 22.27
CA SER A 229 1.28 -8.48 21.25
C SER A 229 0.56 -7.15 20.99
N VAL A 230 0.61 -6.22 21.94
CA VAL A 230 0.01 -4.89 21.81
C VAL A 230 0.83 -3.99 20.86
N LEU A 231 2.15 -4.21 20.75
CA LEU A 231 3.03 -3.45 19.84
C LEU A 231 3.09 -4.00 18.41
N GLN A 232 2.80 -5.29 18.19
CA GLN A 232 2.86 -5.99 16.90
C GLN A 232 4.27 -6.10 16.31
N HIS A 233 5.00 -4.98 16.17
CA HIS A 233 6.41 -4.88 15.81
C HIS A 233 7.11 -3.98 16.83
N PHE A 234 8.36 -4.32 17.16
CA PHE A 234 9.11 -3.64 18.22
C PHE A 234 10.61 -3.91 18.09
N THR A 235 11.41 -2.99 18.59
CA THR A 235 12.83 -3.19 18.86
C THR A 235 13.03 -3.82 20.24
N LEU A 236 14.22 -4.31 20.53
CA LEU A 236 14.54 -4.84 21.87
C LEU A 236 14.35 -3.77 22.96
N ALA A 237 14.78 -2.53 22.70
CA ALA A 237 14.62 -1.43 23.66
C ALA A 237 13.14 -1.14 23.98
N GLN A 238 12.26 -1.18 22.98
CA GLN A 238 10.80 -1.04 23.16
C GLN A 238 10.19 -2.20 23.93
N ALA A 239 10.65 -3.42 23.66
CA ALA A 239 10.22 -4.60 24.40
C ALA A 239 10.61 -4.51 25.90
N GLU A 240 11.83 -4.04 26.19
CA GLU A 240 12.31 -3.78 27.55
C GLU A 240 11.47 -2.67 28.23
N ALA A 241 11.22 -1.55 27.53
CA ALA A 241 10.41 -0.45 28.03
C ALA A 241 8.97 -0.87 28.33
N LEU A 242 8.34 -1.67 27.46
CA LEU A 242 6.97 -2.12 27.65
C LEU A 242 6.85 -3.14 28.79
N THR A 243 7.77 -4.10 28.85
CA THR A 243 7.69 -5.20 29.82
C THR A 243 8.29 -4.86 31.18
N GLY A 244 9.16 -3.83 31.24
CA GLY A 244 9.98 -3.51 32.42
C GLY A 244 11.08 -4.52 32.70
N ARG A 245 11.40 -5.43 31.78
CA ARG A 245 12.36 -6.53 31.94
C ARG A 245 13.63 -6.28 31.11
N LYS A 246 14.78 -6.46 31.72
CA LYS A 246 16.09 -6.38 31.05
C LYS A 246 16.51 -7.69 30.36
N ASP A 247 15.88 -8.81 30.72
CA ASP A 247 16.17 -10.15 30.18
C ASP A 247 15.25 -10.57 29.03
N VAL A 248 14.47 -9.63 28.45
CA VAL A 248 13.54 -9.90 27.35
C VAL A 248 14.19 -10.60 26.18
N ASN A 249 15.44 -10.25 25.84
CA ASN A 249 16.19 -10.91 24.76
C ASN A 249 16.36 -12.42 25.01
N GLN A 250 16.65 -12.82 26.25
CA GLN A 250 16.77 -14.24 26.60
C GLN A 250 15.42 -14.96 26.51
N VAL A 251 14.33 -14.29 26.94
CA VAL A 251 12.98 -14.84 26.84
C VAL A 251 12.57 -14.99 25.37
N LEU A 252 12.84 -14.00 24.52
CA LEU A 252 12.57 -14.08 23.08
C LEU A 252 13.40 -15.17 22.39
N SER A 253 14.67 -15.33 22.77
CA SER A 253 15.51 -16.42 22.25
C SER A 253 14.93 -17.80 22.60
N ARG A 254 14.53 -18.01 23.86
CA ARG A 254 13.83 -19.25 24.27
C ARG A 254 12.47 -19.42 23.58
N ALA A 255 11.76 -18.33 23.36
CA ALA A 255 10.49 -18.36 22.63
C ALA A 255 10.68 -18.80 21.17
N ALA A 256 11.76 -18.34 20.50
CA ALA A 256 12.12 -18.74 19.14
C ALA A 256 12.42 -20.26 19.03
N GLU A 257 12.93 -20.89 20.09
CA GLU A 257 13.16 -22.33 20.15
C GLU A 257 11.86 -23.15 20.27
N THR A 258 10.77 -22.54 20.74
CA THR A 258 9.48 -23.23 20.90
C THR A 258 8.60 -23.19 19.65
N GLY A 259 8.82 -22.23 18.76
CA GLY A 259 8.02 -22.10 17.55
C GLY A 259 8.42 -20.91 16.69
N ASN A 260 7.86 -20.86 15.49
CA ASN A 260 8.03 -19.75 14.55
C ASN A 260 7.05 -18.62 14.89
N LEU A 261 7.38 -17.79 15.88
CA LEU A 261 6.48 -16.84 16.51
C LEU A 261 6.59 -15.41 15.97
N PHE A 262 7.79 -15.07 15.51
CA PHE A 262 8.13 -13.75 15.01
C PHE A 262 9.23 -13.85 13.96
N SER A 263 9.34 -12.83 13.13
CA SER A 263 10.48 -12.59 12.27
C SER A 263 11.30 -11.42 12.83
N MET A 264 12.62 -11.42 12.54
CA MET A 264 13.50 -10.30 12.88
C MET A 264 14.19 -9.82 11.60
N ARG A 265 14.07 -8.51 11.34
CA ARG A 265 14.78 -7.84 10.24
C ARG A 265 15.32 -6.51 10.75
N GLU A 266 16.59 -6.24 10.52
CA GLU A 266 17.24 -4.98 10.89
C GLU A 266 17.03 -4.56 12.37
N GLY A 267 16.98 -5.53 13.28
CA GLY A 267 16.77 -5.28 14.72
C GLY A 267 15.31 -5.06 15.12
N VAL A 268 14.36 -5.17 14.20
CA VAL A 268 12.92 -5.08 14.47
C VAL A 268 12.32 -6.48 14.48
N TYR A 269 11.68 -6.82 15.58
CA TYR A 269 10.87 -8.02 15.76
C TYR A 269 9.45 -7.76 15.28
N THR A 270 8.90 -8.67 14.48
CA THR A 270 7.51 -8.63 14.04
C THR A 270 6.82 -9.92 14.46
N LEU A 271 5.84 -9.82 15.36
CA LEU A 271 5.04 -10.96 15.80
C LEU A 271 4.12 -11.42 14.67
N ARG A 272 3.87 -12.73 14.60
CA ARG A 272 2.91 -13.27 13.65
C ARG A 272 1.48 -12.88 14.02
N PRO A 273 0.60 -12.64 13.05
CA PRO A 273 -0.80 -12.31 13.31
C PRO A 273 -1.50 -13.31 14.23
N SER A 274 -1.24 -14.61 14.05
CA SER A 274 -1.80 -15.67 14.90
C SER A 274 -1.36 -15.56 16.37
N VAL A 275 -0.11 -15.19 16.62
CA VAL A 275 0.40 -14.96 17.99
C VAL A 275 -0.25 -13.72 18.58
N ILE A 276 -0.30 -12.62 17.82
CA ILE A 276 -0.91 -11.36 18.26
C ILE A 276 -2.36 -11.60 18.69
N GLN A 277 -3.19 -12.16 17.84
CA GLN A 277 -4.61 -12.39 18.12
C GLN A 277 -4.83 -13.34 19.30
N SER A 278 -4.08 -14.44 19.35
CA SER A 278 -4.16 -15.41 20.45
C SER A 278 -3.75 -14.78 21.78
N MET A 279 -2.70 -13.97 21.82
CA MET A 279 -2.23 -13.30 23.03
C MET A 279 -3.18 -12.16 23.45
N GLN A 280 -3.77 -11.43 22.52
CA GLN A 280 -4.78 -10.40 22.83
C GLN A 280 -6.06 -11.01 23.43
N LEU A 281 -6.56 -12.13 22.90
CA LEU A 281 -7.68 -12.87 23.50
C LEU A 281 -7.35 -13.37 24.91
N ARG A 282 -6.09 -13.74 25.15
CA ARG A 282 -5.63 -14.16 26.47
C ARG A 282 -5.56 -12.97 27.44
N ILE A 283 -5.11 -11.79 26.98
CA ILE A 283 -5.14 -10.55 27.78
C ILE A 283 -6.56 -10.28 28.27
N GLU A 284 -7.56 -10.36 27.39
CA GLU A 284 -8.97 -10.14 27.76
C GLU A 284 -9.49 -11.09 28.85
N LYS A 285 -8.95 -12.33 28.90
CA LYS A 285 -9.35 -13.34 29.91
C LYS A 285 -8.50 -13.28 31.19
N THR A 286 -7.26 -12.82 31.13
CA THR A 286 -6.27 -12.93 32.21
C THR A 286 -6.05 -11.61 32.97
N TYR A 287 -6.05 -10.48 32.24
CA TYR A 287 -5.81 -9.16 32.82
C TYR A 287 -7.13 -8.50 33.22
N ASP A 288 -7.16 -7.94 34.41
CA ASP A 288 -8.25 -7.05 34.80
C ASP A 288 -8.23 -5.74 34.01
N ARG A 289 -9.27 -4.93 34.12
CA ARG A 289 -9.42 -3.68 33.37
C ARG A 289 -8.30 -2.68 33.66
N THR A 290 -7.77 -2.66 34.87
CA THR A 290 -6.69 -1.74 35.29
C THR A 290 -5.38 -2.16 34.65
N GLN A 291 -5.08 -3.45 34.65
CA GLN A 291 -3.89 -4.00 34.00
C GLN A 291 -3.92 -3.80 32.48
N GLN A 292 -5.08 -3.99 31.84
CA GLN A 292 -5.25 -3.72 30.41
C GLN A 292 -5.04 -2.23 30.09
N ALA A 293 -5.60 -1.34 30.92
CA ALA A 293 -5.43 0.11 30.76
C ALA A 293 -3.98 0.54 30.94
N ASP A 294 -3.27 0.01 31.95
CA ASP A 294 -1.85 0.30 32.16
C ASP A 294 -0.97 -0.18 31.00
N LEU A 295 -1.21 -1.39 30.50
CA LEU A 295 -0.50 -1.94 29.35
C LEU A 295 -0.73 -1.06 28.09
N CYS A 296 -1.98 -0.67 27.82
CA CYS A 296 -2.31 0.19 26.69
C CYS A 296 -1.65 1.58 26.85
N ARG A 297 -1.61 2.15 28.05
CA ARG A 297 -0.97 3.44 28.32
C ARG A 297 0.53 3.37 28.04
N ARG A 298 1.24 2.33 28.51
CA ARG A 298 2.68 2.16 28.26
C ARG A 298 2.98 1.95 26.76
N ALA A 299 2.19 1.12 26.08
CA ALA A 299 2.32 0.88 24.66
C ALA A 299 2.00 2.16 23.84
N GLY A 300 0.98 2.93 24.29
CA GLY A 300 0.63 4.22 23.68
C GLY A 300 1.79 5.21 23.74
N ARG A 301 2.49 5.29 24.88
CA ARG A 301 3.66 6.15 25.03
C ARG A 301 4.81 5.77 24.08
N ILE A 302 5.07 4.48 23.92
CA ILE A 302 6.09 3.99 22.98
C ILE A 302 5.71 4.38 21.55
N SER A 303 4.44 4.25 21.16
CA SER A 303 3.97 4.65 19.81
C SER A 303 4.02 6.18 19.62
N GLU A 304 3.75 6.96 20.66
CA GLU A 304 3.88 8.42 20.66
C GLU A 304 5.34 8.86 20.46
N ASP A 305 6.28 8.24 21.18
CA ASP A 305 7.73 8.51 21.06
C ASP A 305 8.26 8.17 19.65
N GLU A 306 7.66 7.20 18.96
CA GLU A 306 7.93 6.87 17.56
C GLU A 306 7.28 7.84 16.56
N GLY A 307 6.38 8.69 17.02
CA GLY A 307 5.57 9.58 16.19
C GLY A 307 4.40 8.90 15.47
N ASP A 308 4.06 7.66 15.83
CA ASP A 308 2.85 6.97 15.33
C ASP A 308 1.62 7.39 16.16
N PHE A 309 1.19 8.62 15.96
CA PHE A 309 0.08 9.22 16.71
C PHE A 309 -1.26 8.52 16.52
N PRO A 310 -1.65 8.01 15.33
CA PRO A 310 -2.88 7.25 15.19
C PRO A 310 -2.91 5.99 16.06
N ARG A 311 -1.78 5.32 16.17
CA ARG A 311 -1.65 4.13 17.03
C ARG A 311 -1.65 4.49 18.49
N ALA A 312 -0.90 5.51 18.89
CA ALA A 312 -0.89 6.03 20.25
C ALA A 312 -2.31 6.43 20.70
N LEU A 313 -3.07 7.13 19.84
CA LEU A 313 -4.46 7.50 20.08
C LEU A 313 -5.33 6.27 20.35
N ALA A 314 -5.30 5.27 19.46
CA ALA A 314 -6.10 4.04 19.61
C ALA A 314 -5.78 3.31 20.93
N LEU A 315 -4.50 3.29 21.32
CA LEU A 315 -4.06 2.70 22.58
C LEU A 315 -4.52 3.50 23.80
N TYR A 316 -4.44 4.83 23.77
CA TYR A 316 -4.93 5.69 24.85
C TYR A 316 -6.45 5.64 24.99
N GLN A 317 -7.20 5.55 23.88
CA GLN A 317 -8.65 5.32 23.92
C GLN A 317 -8.98 3.96 24.57
N LYS A 318 -8.31 2.89 24.15
CA LYS A 318 -8.47 1.55 24.72
C LYS A 318 -8.07 1.51 26.21
N GLY A 319 -7.01 2.23 26.55
CA GLY A 319 -6.51 2.39 27.92
C GLY A 319 -7.32 3.38 28.78
N ARG A 320 -8.33 4.05 28.22
CA ARG A 320 -9.13 5.08 28.90
C ARG A 320 -8.27 6.15 29.57
N CYS A 321 -7.33 6.72 28.81
CA CYS A 321 -6.40 7.73 29.26
C CYS A 321 -6.73 9.12 28.66
N PRO A 322 -7.80 9.82 29.08
CA PRO A 322 -8.27 11.06 28.47
C PRO A 322 -7.21 12.18 28.51
N GLU A 323 -6.47 12.29 29.60
CA GLU A 323 -5.42 13.31 29.74
C GLU A 323 -4.28 13.12 28.73
N ARG A 324 -3.83 11.87 28.52
CA ARG A 324 -2.80 11.57 27.51
C ARG A 324 -3.33 11.74 26.09
N LEU A 325 -4.58 11.37 25.87
CA LEU A 325 -5.25 11.59 24.59
C LEU A 325 -5.30 13.10 24.25
N ARG A 326 -5.73 13.93 25.20
CA ARG A 326 -5.74 15.39 25.04
C ARG A 326 -4.33 15.95 24.76
N ALA A 327 -3.33 15.52 25.54
CA ALA A 327 -1.94 15.94 25.35
C ALA A 327 -1.43 15.55 23.96
N LEU A 328 -1.70 14.34 23.47
CA LEU A 328 -1.37 13.87 22.14
C LEU A 328 -2.01 14.76 21.04
N LEU A 329 -3.28 15.10 21.20
CA LEU A 329 -3.98 15.95 20.24
C LEU A 329 -3.40 17.38 20.21
N ILE A 330 -3.03 17.94 21.36
CA ILE A 330 -2.34 19.25 21.46
C ILE A 330 -0.96 19.17 20.76
N GLU A 331 -0.18 18.14 21.04
CA GLU A 331 1.12 17.94 20.41
C GLU A 331 1.01 17.79 18.89
N ASN A 332 0.02 17.00 18.42
CA ASN A 332 -0.24 16.88 16.99
C ASN A 332 -0.71 18.22 16.37
N ALA A 333 -1.48 19.03 17.10
CA ALA A 333 -1.94 20.33 16.63
C ALA A 333 -0.77 21.30 16.35
N ARG A 334 0.28 21.25 17.15
CA ARG A 334 1.51 22.04 16.96
C ARG A 334 2.36 21.57 15.79
N ARG A 335 2.21 20.31 15.38
CA ARG A 335 2.82 19.79 14.15
C ARG A 335 2.02 20.27 12.95
N CYS A 336 2.68 20.44 11.82
CA CYS A 336 2.04 20.92 10.62
C CYS A 336 0.86 20.03 10.15
N PRO A 337 -0.30 20.58 9.76
CA PRO A 337 -1.40 19.82 9.14
C PRO A 337 -0.99 18.99 7.91
N GLY A 338 -0.01 19.48 7.16
CA GLY A 338 0.56 18.73 6.03
C GLY A 338 1.49 17.58 6.42
N GLY A 339 2.17 17.70 7.58
CA GLY A 339 3.11 16.70 8.10
C GLY A 339 2.60 15.90 9.28
N GLY A 340 1.52 16.37 9.97
CA GLY A 340 0.87 15.69 11.08
C GLY A 340 -0.27 14.79 10.65
N TYR A 341 -0.88 14.14 11.63
CA TYR A 341 -2.00 13.21 11.43
C TYR A 341 -3.38 13.89 11.58
N TYR A 342 -3.50 15.14 11.17
CA TYR A 342 -4.73 15.92 11.40
C TYR A 342 -5.98 15.23 10.84
N TYR A 343 -5.89 14.68 9.63
CA TYR A 343 -7.03 14.05 8.98
C TYR A 343 -7.37 12.71 9.61
N GLU A 344 -6.36 11.93 9.94
CA GLU A 344 -6.50 10.62 10.58
C GLU A 344 -7.04 10.76 12.01
N LEU A 345 -6.67 11.81 12.73
CA LEU A 345 -7.10 12.10 14.10
C LEU A 345 -8.36 12.99 14.16
N ALA A 346 -8.87 13.46 13.03
CA ALA A 346 -10.04 14.33 12.99
C ALA A 346 -11.24 13.81 13.83
N PRO A 347 -11.61 12.51 13.79
CA PRO A 347 -12.70 12.02 14.64
C PRO A 347 -12.47 12.21 16.13
N ALA A 348 -11.22 12.14 16.59
CA ALA A 348 -10.87 12.33 17.99
C ALA A 348 -10.94 13.82 18.39
N TYR A 349 -10.48 14.73 17.55
CA TYR A 349 -10.63 16.16 17.77
C TYR A 349 -12.12 16.56 17.84
N LEU A 350 -12.93 16.08 16.89
CA LEU A 350 -14.36 16.38 16.80
C LEU A 350 -15.20 15.74 17.91
N ALA A 351 -14.67 14.74 18.60
CA ALA A 351 -15.32 14.07 19.73
C ALA A 351 -15.03 14.76 21.09
N LEU A 352 -14.09 15.73 21.13
CA LEU A 352 -13.80 16.45 22.36
C LEU A 352 -15.00 17.32 22.76
N PRO A 353 -15.33 17.39 24.06
CA PRO A 353 -16.31 18.34 24.55
C PRO A 353 -15.90 19.80 24.24
N GLU A 354 -16.86 20.61 23.82
CA GLU A 354 -16.58 22.00 23.41
C GLU A 354 -15.90 22.82 24.53
N ASP A 355 -16.29 22.57 25.79
CA ASP A 355 -15.69 23.24 26.95
C ASP A 355 -14.21 22.85 27.11
N GLU A 356 -13.84 21.59 26.90
CA GLU A 356 -12.44 21.15 26.95
C GLU A 356 -11.60 21.77 25.81
N VAL A 357 -12.20 21.92 24.63
CA VAL A 357 -11.53 22.57 23.49
C VAL A 357 -11.24 24.03 23.78
N LYS A 358 -12.22 24.75 24.38
CA LYS A 358 -12.08 26.20 24.73
C LYS A 358 -11.01 26.48 25.76
N GLU A 359 -10.51 25.50 26.47
CA GLU A 359 -9.40 25.65 27.42
C GLU A 359 -8.00 25.66 26.77
N SER A 360 -7.89 25.42 25.45
CA SER A 360 -6.58 25.35 24.79
C SER A 360 -6.59 26.05 23.44
N PRO A 361 -5.76 27.05 23.22
CA PRO A 361 -5.65 27.72 21.92
C PRO A 361 -5.18 26.75 20.81
N ASP A 362 -4.38 25.75 21.16
CA ASP A 362 -3.94 24.70 20.22
C ASP A 362 -5.13 23.88 19.69
N LEU A 363 -6.07 23.50 20.58
CA LEU A 363 -7.24 22.73 20.18
C LEU A 363 -8.25 23.58 19.42
N ILE A 364 -8.44 24.83 19.81
CA ILE A 364 -9.30 25.79 19.11
C ILE A 364 -8.77 26.01 17.67
N GLY A 365 -7.46 26.28 17.54
CA GLY A 365 -6.81 26.45 16.24
C GLY A 365 -6.88 25.19 15.38
N ALA A 366 -6.69 24.02 15.98
CA ALA A 366 -6.82 22.74 15.30
C ALA A 366 -8.23 22.51 14.75
N LEU A 367 -9.29 22.82 15.51
CA LEU A 367 -10.67 22.66 15.04
C LEU A 367 -11.00 23.63 13.91
N SER A 368 -10.54 24.90 13.99
CA SER A 368 -10.68 25.85 12.88
C SER A 368 -10.09 25.26 11.57
N MET A 369 -8.85 24.76 11.64
CA MET A 369 -8.18 24.15 10.49
C MET A 369 -8.91 22.88 9.99
N LEU A 370 -9.34 21.99 10.90
CA LEU A 370 -10.03 20.75 10.53
C LEU A 370 -11.36 21.01 9.83
N HIS A 371 -12.13 22.00 10.31
CA HIS A 371 -13.37 22.39 9.64
C HIS A 371 -13.12 22.98 8.25
N SER A 372 -12.06 23.78 8.08
CA SER A 372 -11.64 24.25 6.76
C SER A 372 -11.28 23.09 5.81
N LEU A 373 -10.47 22.13 6.28
CA LEU A 373 -10.12 20.93 5.51
C LEU A 373 -11.32 20.02 5.21
N ALA A 374 -12.37 20.08 6.04
CA ALA A 374 -13.64 19.39 5.83
C ALA A 374 -14.62 20.18 4.95
N LEU A 375 -14.20 21.27 4.34
CA LEU A 375 -15.00 22.16 3.48
C LEU A 375 -16.17 22.86 4.22
N ASN A 376 -16.00 23.10 5.50
CA ASN A 376 -16.95 23.81 6.36
C ASN A 376 -16.36 25.15 6.82
N ALA A 377 -16.31 26.10 5.92
CA ALA A 377 -15.74 27.43 6.18
C ALA A 377 -16.47 28.17 7.32
N THR A 378 -17.79 28.01 7.44
CA THR A 378 -18.60 28.65 8.47
C THR A 378 -18.16 28.21 9.87
N GLU A 379 -18.01 26.91 10.13
CA GLU A 379 -17.53 26.39 11.40
C GLU A 379 -16.06 26.71 11.64
N SER A 380 -15.23 26.72 10.59
CA SER A 380 -13.84 27.16 10.68
C SER A 380 -13.75 28.58 11.22
N GLU A 381 -14.52 29.52 10.64
CA GLU A 381 -14.56 30.93 11.07
C GLU A 381 -15.18 31.11 12.47
N ARG A 382 -16.15 30.27 12.83
CA ARG A 382 -16.69 30.25 14.21
C ARG A 382 -15.56 29.95 15.22
N TRP A 383 -14.80 28.88 14.99
CA TRP A 383 -13.67 28.53 15.86
C TRP A 383 -12.55 29.58 15.85
N TYR A 384 -12.28 30.21 14.70
CA TYR A 384 -11.37 31.32 14.63
C TYR A 384 -11.85 32.52 15.49
N GLY A 385 -13.15 32.81 15.51
CA GLY A 385 -13.76 33.80 16.41
C GLY A 385 -13.59 33.44 17.88
N VAL A 386 -13.75 32.14 18.24
CA VAL A 386 -13.49 31.65 19.61
C VAL A 386 -12.02 31.85 20.00
N LEU A 387 -11.07 31.60 19.08
CA LEU A 387 -9.64 31.84 19.31
C LEU A 387 -9.33 33.31 19.57
N ARG A 388 -9.96 34.22 18.82
CA ARG A 388 -9.81 35.67 19.02
C ARG A 388 -10.34 36.09 20.39
N GLN A 389 -11.53 35.61 20.78
CA GLN A 389 -12.12 35.82 22.09
C GLN A 389 -11.21 35.28 23.21
N TYR A 390 -10.66 34.09 23.05
CA TYR A 390 -9.71 33.47 23.97
C TYR A 390 -8.52 34.41 24.22
N ARG A 391 -7.89 34.94 23.17
CA ARG A 391 -6.78 35.90 23.31
C ARG A 391 -7.17 37.18 24.05
N GLU A 392 -8.38 37.69 23.81
CA GLU A 392 -8.86 38.96 24.41
C GLU A 392 -9.23 38.80 25.91
N THR A 393 -9.65 37.63 26.34
CA THR A 393 -10.17 37.36 27.67
C THR A 393 -9.16 36.76 28.65
N HIS A 394 -8.13 36.09 28.15
CA HIS A 394 -7.10 35.49 28.99
C HIS A 394 -6.09 36.52 29.45
N THR A 395 -5.66 36.40 30.71
CA THR A 395 -4.72 37.35 31.34
C THR A 395 -3.28 36.87 31.34
N ASP A 396 -3.05 35.59 31.11
CA ASP A 396 -1.70 35.02 31.00
C ASP A 396 -1.05 35.43 29.68
N PRO A 397 0.07 36.16 29.71
CA PRO A 397 0.75 36.61 28.49
C PRO A 397 1.23 35.48 27.58
N GLU A 398 1.57 34.31 28.14
CA GLU A 398 2.03 33.18 27.34
C GLU A 398 0.88 32.54 26.56
N GLU A 399 -0.29 32.41 27.21
CA GLU A 399 -1.50 31.91 26.55
C GLU A 399 -2.00 32.89 25.48
N GLN A 400 -1.92 34.21 25.74
CA GLN A 400 -2.23 35.23 24.73
C GLN A 400 -1.30 35.14 23.52
N ARG A 401 0.01 35.00 23.71
CA ARG A 401 1.00 34.84 22.62
C ARG A 401 0.73 33.58 21.83
N ARG A 402 0.40 32.45 22.49
CA ARG A 402 0.07 31.19 21.83
C ARG A 402 -1.20 31.31 20.98
N ALA A 403 -2.23 31.98 21.49
CA ALA A 403 -3.43 32.28 20.73
C ALA A 403 -3.16 33.21 19.55
N GLU A 404 -2.29 34.22 19.70
CA GLU A 404 -1.88 35.09 18.60
C GLU A 404 -1.06 34.33 17.54
N SER A 405 -0.14 33.46 17.96
CA SER A 405 0.60 32.60 17.05
C SER A 405 -0.34 31.73 16.18
N TRP A 406 -1.37 31.14 16.79
CA TRP A 406 -2.38 30.40 16.07
C TRP A 406 -3.22 31.27 15.14
N GLN A 407 -3.59 32.51 15.52
CA GLN A 407 -4.31 33.42 14.63
C GLN A 407 -3.49 33.73 13.38
N ILE A 408 -2.22 34.10 13.54
CA ILE A 408 -1.29 34.39 12.42
C ILE A 408 -1.16 33.15 11.53
N TYR A 409 -0.98 31.96 12.15
CA TYR A 409 -0.89 30.70 11.41
C TYR A 409 -2.15 30.43 10.57
N LEU A 410 -3.34 30.63 11.14
CA LEU A 410 -4.61 30.43 10.46
C LEU A 410 -4.86 31.46 9.35
N ASP A 411 -4.48 32.75 9.58
CA ASP A 411 -4.58 33.80 8.56
C ASP A 411 -3.80 33.45 7.31
N ILE A 412 -2.61 32.83 7.48
CA ILE A 412 -1.76 32.38 6.37
C ILE A 412 -2.28 31.05 5.76
N SER A 413 -2.72 30.10 6.60
CA SER A 413 -2.82 28.69 6.20
C SER A 413 -4.23 28.22 5.85
N LEU A 414 -5.32 28.90 6.28
CA LEU A 414 -6.68 28.42 6.03
C LEU A 414 -6.98 28.31 4.53
N PRO A 415 -7.30 27.13 4.01
CA PRO A 415 -7.49 26.90 2.57
C PRO A 415 -8.58 27.77 1.94
N HIS A 416 -9.72 27.96 2.63
CA HIS A 416 -10.87 28.72 2.13
C HIS A 416 -10.63 30.25 2.06
N ARG A 417 -9.60 30.76 2.75
CA ARG A 417 -9.23 32.18 2.72
C ARG A 417 -8.29 32.48 1.56
N GLY A 418 -8.50 32.25 0.38
CA GLY A 418 -7.74 32.61 -0.82
C GLY A 418 -6.26 33.06 -0.63
N ILE A 419 -5.73 33.78 -1.59
CA ILE A 419 -4.33 34.29 -1.60
C ILE A 419 -4.23 35.78 -1.93
N ALA A 420 -5.36 36.49 -2.09
CA ALA A 420 -5.37 37.89 -2.57
C ALA A 420 -4.53 38.81 -1.65
N ASP A 421 -4.77 38.72 -0.34
CA ASP A 421 -4.12 39.57 0.66
C ASP A 421 -2.95 38.87 1.37
N LEU A 422 -2.52 37.66 0.89
CA LEU A 422 -1.57 36.81 1.62
C LEU A 422 -0.17 37.47 1.77
N LEU A 423 0.29 38.25 0.79
CA LEU A 423 1.58 38.97 0.90
C LEU A 423 1.53 40.07 1.99
N ASP A 424 0.41 40.74 2.13
CA ASP A 424 0.23 41.76 3.16
C ASP A 424 0.07 41.12 4.54
N VAL A 425 -0.59 39.96 4.62
CA VAL A 425 -0.67 39.12 5.84
C VAL A 425 0.73 38.66 6.28
N LEU A 426 1.60 38.26 5.32
CA LEU A 426 2.98 37.84 5.62
C LEU A 426 3.80 39.03 6.16
N ALA A 427 3.67 40.24 5.58
CA ALA A 427 4.37 41.44 6.04
C ALA A 427 3.91 41.83 7.45
N ASP A 428 2.61 41.77 7.73
CA ASP A 428 2.06 42.04 9.09
C ASP A 428 2.52 40.97 10.10
N ALA A 429 2.54 39.71 9.70
CA ALA A 429 3.04 38.61 10.53
C ALA A 429 4.53 38.80 10.89
N GLU A 430 5.38 39.17 9.92
CA GLU A 430 6.80 39.46 10.16
C GLU A 430 6.97 40.59 11.19
N ALA A 431 6.22 41.69 11.04
CA ALA A 431 6.28 42.82 11.97
C ALA A 431 5.90 42.43 13.42
N LYS A 432 4.94 41.49 13.57
CA LYS A 432 4.53 40.95 14.88
C LYS A 432 5.57 40.01 15.47
N ILE A 433 6.09 39.09 14.67
CA ILE A 433 7.15 38.15 15.08
C ILE A 433 8.39 38.88 15.55
N ALA A 434 8.81 39.94 14.84
CA ALA A 434 9.97 40.76 15.19
C ALA A 434 9.82 41.44 16.53
N ARG A 435 8.59 41.80 16.95
CA ARG A 435 8.30 42.46 18.22
C ARG A 435 8.25 41.53 19.43
N ASP A 436 7.61 40.33 19.25
CA ASP A 436 7.21 39.49 20.37
C ASP A 436 7.82 38.07 20.36
N GLN A 437 8.69 37.73 19.40
CA GLN A 437 9.31 36.42 19.26
C GLN A 437 8.27 35.27 19.27
N LEU A 438 7.15 35.46 18.56
CA LEU A 438 6.08 34.48 18.48
C LEU A 438 6.58 33.13 17.88
N GLU A 439 6.13 32.03 18.46
CA GLU A 439 6.39 30.68 17.93
C GLU A 439 5.19 30.19 17.12
N LEU A 440 5.34 30.19 15.81
CA LEU A 440 4.28 29.72 14.91
C LEU A 440 4.25 28.19 14.81
N PRO A 441 3.06 27.58 14.73
CA PRO A 441 2.95 26.17 14.32
C PRO A 441 3.67 25.93 12.99
N ALA A 442 4.18 24.72 12.80
CA ALA A 442 4.91 24.40 11.58
C ALA A 442 4.01 24.50 10.34
N PHE A 443 4.47 25.21 9.31
CA PHE A 443 3.76 25.33 8.04
C PHE A 443 3.91 24.09 7.16
N SER A 444 2.96 23.89 6.24
CA SER A 444 3.09 23.04 5.08
C SER A 444 2.56 23.77 3.86
N VAL A 445 3.47 24.25 3.03
CA VAL A 445 3.12 25.03 1.84
C VAL A 445 2.46 24.17 0.76
N THR A 446 2.80 22.88 0.70
CA THR A 446 2.29 21.98 -0.33
C THR A 446 1.26 20.97 0.17
N SER A 447 1.12 20.76 1.48
CA SER A 447 0.35 19.66 2.07
C SER A 447 0.80 18.29 1.53
N GLY A 448 2.11 18.13 1.27
CA GLY A 448 2.70 16.91 0.71
C GLY A 448 2.41 16.67 -0.78
N GLN A 449 1.88 17.65 -1.50
CA GLN A 449 1.66 17.60 -2.95
C GLN A 449 2.98 17.85 -3.72
N PRO A 450 3.14 17.34 -4.95
CA PRO A 450 4.33 17.55 -5.79
C PRO A 450 4.28 18.89 -6.56
N SER A 451 3.70 19.92 -5.95
CA SER A 451 3.48 21.23 -6.60
C SER A 451 3.40 22.33 -5.55
N LEU A 452 3.98 23.48 -5.85
CA LEU A 452 3.81 24.73 -5.12
C LEU A 452 2.59 25.50 -5.62
N ILE A 453 2.38 25.55 -6.94
CA ILE A 453 1.24 26.27 -7.53
C ILE A 453 -0.09 25.67 -7.08
N ASN A 454 -0.21 24.35 -7.08
CA ASN A 454 -1.39 23.64 -6.58
C ASN A 454 -1.08 22.93 -5.25
N GLY A 455 -0.52 23.68 -4.30
CA GLY A 455 -0.13 23.24 -2.97
C GLY A 455 -1.26 23.28 -1.95
N SER A 456 -0.97 23.68 -0.71
CA SER A 456 -1.98 23.85 0.34
C SER A 456 -3.09 24.80 -0.11
N LYS A 457 -2.72 25.89 -0.75
CA LYS A 457 -3.61 26.82 -1.48
C LYS A 457 -3.36 26.71 -2.98
N ASP A 458 -4.18 27.38 -3.79
CA ASP A 458 -3.95 27.54 -5.23
C ASP A 458 -3.26 28.89 -5.49
N PHE A 459 -2.04 28.85 -5.96
CA PHE A 459 -1.19 30.01 -6.24
C PHE A 459 -1.17 30.38 -7.74
N SER A 460 -2.15 29.95 -8.53
CA SER A 460 -2.21 30.25 -9.97
C SER A 460 -2.19 31.75 -10.24
N ASP A 461 -2.90 32.56 -9.46
CA ASP A 461 -2.94 34.01 -9.68
C ASP A 461 -1.56 34.68 -9.53
N TRP A 462 -0.70 34.18 -8.67
CA TRP A 462 0.66 34.69 -8.50
C TRP A 462 1.55 34.44 -9.72
N THR A 463 1.23 33.44 -10.54
CA THR A 463 2.00 33.15 -11.76
C THR A 463 1.79 34.20 -12.87
N ARG A 464 0.78 35.08 -12.77
CA ARG A 464 0.59 36.16 -13.73
C ARG A 464 1.72 37.20 -13.66
N GLU A 465 2.22 37.47 -12.46
CA GLU A 465 3.28 38.40 -12.15
C GLU A 465 4.40 37.73 -11.32
N ASP A 466 4.82 36.53 -11.71
CA ASP A 466 5.67 35.64 -10.94
C ASP A 466 6.98 36.30 -10.44
N THR A 467 7.62 37.12 -11.23
CA THR A 467 8.87 37.82 -10.84
C THR A 467 8.63 38.90 -9.75
N ALA A 468 7.54 39.66 -9.87
CA ALA A 468 7.21 40.72 -8.87
C ALA A 468 6.76 40.08 -7.56
N VAL A 469 5.94 39.00 -7.64
CA VAL A 469 5.52 38.25 -6.45
C VAL A 469 6.72 37.56 -5.78
N ALA A 470 7.63 36.99 -6.56
CA ALA A 470 8.85 36.39 -6.04
C ALA A 470 9.70 37.34 -5.23
N ALA A 471 9.91 38.58 -5.72
CA ALA A 471 10.69 39.59 -5.01
C ALA A 471 10.04 39.96 -3.66
N ARG A 472 8.72 40.19 -3.63
CA ARG A 472 7.98 40.47 -2.39
C ARG A 472 7.96 39.28 -1.42
N LEU A 473 7.87 38.07 -1.93
CA LEU A 473 7.87 36.85 -1.10
C LEU A 473 9.27 36.63 -0.49
N GLU A 474 10.36 36.86 -1.23
CA GLU A 474 11.73 36.80 -0.69
C GLU A 474 11.95 37.75 0.46
N GLU A 475 11.34 38.92 0.44
CA GLU A 475 11.46 39.93 1.51
C GLU A 475 10.89 39.43 2.84
N HIS A 476 9.72 38.73 2.83
CA HIS A 476 8.98 38.39 4.05
C HIS A 476 9.02 36.93 4.44
N ALA A 477 9.27 36.01 3.49
CA ALA A 477 9.14 34.59 3.71
C ALA A 477 10.12 34.02 4.74
N GLY A 478 11.33 34.57 4.79
CA GLY A 478 12.39 34.09 5.69
C GLY A 478 12.00 34.16 7.16
N ALA A 479 11.43 35.30 7.58
CA ALA A 479 11.03 35.54 8.95
C ALA A 479 9.80 34.74 9.37
N VAL A 480 8.81 34.55 8.45
CA VAL A 480 7.51 33.92 8.77
C VAL A 480 7.57 32.43 8.56
N LEU A 481 8.11 31.95 7.44
CA LEU A 481 8.10 30.52 7.06
C LEU A 481 9.36 29.77 7.53
N GLY A 482 10.38 30.49 8.01
CA GLY A 482 11.61 29.89 8.51
C GLY A 482 12.26 28.90 7.50
N PRO A 483 12.53 27.64 7.88
CA PRO A 483 13.14 26.66 6.98
C PRO A 483 12.35 26.39 5.69
N TYR A 484 11.05 26.72 5.62
CA TYR A 484 10.27 26.61 4.37
C TYR A 484 10.62 27.69 3.35
N ALA A 485 11.19 28.82 3.75
CA ALA A 485 11.61 29.85 2.82
C ALA A 485 12.77 29.39 1.90
N LYS A 486 13.61 28.45 2.41
CA LYS A 486 14.81 28.00 1.70
C LYS A 486 14.46 27.23 0.42
N GLY A 487 14.68 27.84 -0.72
CA GLY A 487 14.39 27.30 -2.05
C GLY A 487 12.93 27.43 -2.49
N LEU A 488 12.03 27.95 -1.65
CA LEU A 488 10.59 28.08 -1.95
C LEU A 488 10.35 28.94 -3.19
N VAL A 489 10.91 30.15 -3.20
CA VAL A 489 10.70 31.13 -4.26
C VAL A 489 11.30 30.66 -5.56
N THR A 490 12.53 30.18 -5.52
CA THR A 490 13.25 29.67 -6.72
C THR A 490 12.54 28.47 -7.35
N LEU A 491 12.05 27.50 -6.51
CA LEU A 491 11.28 26.37 -7.02
C LEU A 491 9.90 26.80 -7.51
N GLY A 492 9.26 27.81 -6.90
CA GLY A 492 8.00 28.38 -7.37
C GLY A 492 8.12 29.02 -8.75
N LEU A 493 9.19 29.80 -8.98
CA LEU A 493 9.51 30.35 -10.30
C LEU A 493 9.80 29.25 -11.33
N ALA A 494 10.56 28.21 -10.94
CA ALA A 494 10.83 27.07 -11.80
C ALA A 494 9.53 26.37 -12.21
N GLU A 495 8.60 26.15 -11.28
CA GLU A 495 7.31 25.55 -11.59
C GLU A 495 6.45 26.45 -12.48
N SER A 496 6.37 27.76 -12.22
CA SER A 496 5.64 28.71 -13.05
C SER A 496 6.11 28.66 -14.51
N ARG A 497 7.41 28.76 -14.75
CA ARG A 497 7.99 28.68 -16.11
C ARG A 497 7.73 27.32 -16.77
N LEU A 498 7.93 26.24 -16.03
CA LEU A 498 7.65 24.88 -16.54
C LEU A 498 6.20 24.76 -17.00
N GLU A 499 5.23 25.23 -16.19
CA GLU A 499 3.80 25.15 -16.53
C GLU A 499 3.41 26.09 -17.68
N LYS A 500 4.08 27.23 -17.82
CA LYS A 500 3.92 28.10 -18.98
C LYS A 500 4.47 27.50 -20.28
N GLY A 501 5.14 26.37 -20.21
CA GLY A 501 5.58 25.60 -21.37
C GLY A 501 7.07 25.69 -21.68
N ASP A 502 7.86 26.34 -20.80
CA ASP A 502 9.30 26.38 -20.96
C ASP A 502 9.88 24.99 -20.59
N ASP A 503 10.87 24.56 -21.33
CA ASP A 503 11.55 23.26 -21.15
C ASP A 503 13.04 23.38 -21.52
N ASP A 504 13.59 24.55 -21.33
CA ASP A 504 14.97 24.90 -21.63
C ASP A 504 15.90 24.74 -20.42
N TYR A 505 17.17 25.04 -20.63
CA TYR A 505 18.20 24.97 -19.61
C TYR A 505 17.93 25.91 -18.41
N GLN A 506 17.28 27.03 -18.62
CA GLN A 506 16.99 28.00 -17.56
C GLN A 506 16.02 27.43 -16.52
N VAL A 507 15.03 26.63 -16.96
CA VAL A 507 14.14 25.93 -16.02
C VAL A 507 14.90 24.89 -15.19
N LEU A 508 15.80 24.13 -15.83
CA LEU A 508 16.65 23.15 -15.15
C LEU A 508 17.58 23.82 -14.15
N GLU A 509 18.16 24.97 -14.51
CA GLU A 509 19.01 25.76 -13.62
C GLU A 509 18.24 26.24 -12.39
N LEU A 510 17.03 26.78 -12.55
CA LEU A 510 16.17 27.18 -11.44
C LEU A 510 15.81 26.00 -10.52
N ILE A 511 15.47 24.84 -11.09
CA ILE A 511 15.18 23.62 -10.28
C ILE A 511 16.41 23.26 -9.44
N ASN A 512 17.59 23.16 -10.06
CA ASN A 512 18.81 22.79 -9.36
C ASN A 512 19.20 23.81 -8.29
N ARG A 513 19.10 25.10 -8.60
CA ARG A 513 19.39 26.19 -7.65
C ARG A 513 18.45 26.11 -6.44
N GLY A 514 17.14 26.01 -6.65
CA GLY A 514 16.18 25.91 -5.56
C GLY A 514 16.36 24.63 -4.71
N MET A 515 16.76 23.50 -5.33
CA MET A 515 17.14 22.30 -4.59
C MET A 515 18.40 22.52 -3.74
N MET A 516 19.41 23.20 -4.26
CA MET A 516 20.64 23.52 -3.51
C MET A 516 20.37 24.47 -2.34
N GLU A 517 19.60 25.55 -2.56
CA GLU A 517 19.17 26.47 -1.50
C GLU A 517 18.44 25.72 -0.36
N ASN A 518 17.63 24.71 -0.72
CA ASN A 518 16.91 23.92 0.27
C ASN A 518 17.80 22.95 1.06
N LEU A 519 18.91 22.45 0.50
CA LEU A 519 19.83 21.55 1.21
C LEU A 519 20.47 22.20 2.43
N ASP A 520 20.58 23.52 2.46
CA ASP A 520 21.11 24.29 3.60
C ASP A 520 20.07 24.45 4.73
N GLY A 521 19.53 23.34 5.23
CA GLY A 521 18.60 23.30 6.35
C GLY A 521 17.14 23.60 6.00
N GLY A 522 16.75 23.44 4.74
CA GLY A 522 15.35 23.55 4.30
C GLY A 522 14.50 22.33 4.65
N LYS A 523 13.20 22.42 4.38
CA LYS A 523 12.24 21.35 4.68
C LYS A 523 12.24 20.25 3.61
N PHE A 524 12.11 19.00 4.04
CA PHE A 524 12.07 17.85 3.15
C PHE A 524 10.92 17.90 2.12
N GLU A 525 9.82 18.53 2.47
CA GLU A 525 8.68 18.75 1.58
C GLU A 525 9.09 19.50 0.30
N LEU A 526 9.98 20.52 0.41
CA LEU A 526 10.51 21.24 -0.76
C LEU A 526 11.57 20.42 -1.52
N GLN A 527 12.33 19.55 -0.85
CA GLN A 527 13.19 18.58 -1.56
C GLN A 527 12.36 17.67 -2.45
N TYR A 528 11.21 17.24 -1.95
CA TYR A 528 10.26 16.44 -2.74
C TYR A 528 9.71 17.23 -3.93
N VAL A 529 9.30 18.48 -3.74
CA VAL A 529 8.84 19.34 -4.84
C VAL A 529 9.92 19.50 -5.90
N GLY A 530 11.16 19.84 -5.50
CA GLY A 530 12.29 19.96 -6.43
C GLY A 530 12.53 18.67 -7.22
N ALA A 531 12.52 17.53 -6.56
CA ALA A 531 12.66 16.23 -7.22
C ALA A 531 11.48 15.92 -8.17
N ALA A 532 10.25 16.28 -7.79
CA ALA A 532 9.08 16.11 -8.64
C ALA A 532 9.12 17.02 -9.88
N LEU A 533 9.59 18.27 -9.75
CA LEU A 533 9.82 19.19 -10.87
C LEU A 533 10.91 18.65 -11.81
N LEU A 534 12.02 18.18 -11.25
CA LEU A 534 13.11 17.57 -12.03
C LEU A 534 12.64 16.31 -12.77
N ALA A 535 11.89 15.45 -12.12
CA ALA A 535 11.32 14.26 -12.76
C ALA A 535 10.35 14.64 -13.90
N ARG A 536 9.53 15.68 -13.70
CA ARG A 536 8.64 16.22 -14.75
C ARG A 536 9.43 16.83 -15.90
N TYR A 537 10.49 17.56 -15.62
CA TYR A 537 11.40 18.11 -16.64
C TYR A 537 11.99 16.98 -17.50
N TYR A 538 12.54 15.92 -16.89
CA TYR A 538 13.07 14.76 -17.60
C TYR A 538 12.00 14.07 -18.46
N LEU A 539 10.77 13.92 -17.94
CA LEU A 539 9.66 13.38 -18.72
C LEU A 539 9.37 14.23 -19.97
N LEU A 540 9.29 15.57 -19.83
CA LEU A 540 9.00 16.50 -20.92
C LEU A 540 10.10 16.58 -21.99
N THR A 541 11.33 16.19 -21.62
CA THR A 541 12.49 16.13 -22.52
C THR A 541 12.79 14.73 -23.04
N GLY A 542 12.01 13.69 -22.63
CA GLY A 542 12.15 12.32 -23.12
C GLY A 542 13.14 11.45 -22.33
N HIS A 543 13.69 11.95 -21.21
CA HIS A 543 14.67 11.25 -20.37
C HIS A 543 13.99 10.39 -19.32
N LEU A 544 13.26 9.35 -19.74
CA LEU A 544 12.43 8.53 -18.87
C LEU A 544 13.23 7.76 -17.80
N ALA A 545 14.47 7.36 -18.11
CA ALA A 545 15.34 6.66 -17.15
C ALA A 545 15.72 7.58 -15.97
N ASP A 546 16.11 8.84 -16.26
CA ASP A 546 16.49 9.82 -15.25
C ASP A 546 15.28 10.24 -14.41
N CYS A 547 14.09 10.36 -15.04
CA CYS A 547 12.83 10.57 -14.32
C CYS A 547 12.58 9.48 -13.27
N ARG A 548 12.70 8.22 -13.65
CA ARG A 548 12.49 7.08 -12.72
C ARG A 548 13.53 7.06 -11.60
N LYS A 549 14.81 7.29 -11.94
CA LYS A 549 15.89 7.33 -10.95
C LYS A 549 15.65 8.42 -9.92
N THR A 550 15.31 9.64 -10.35
CA THR A 550 15.01 10.76 -9.45
C THR A 550 13.86 10.43 -8.48
N LEU A 551 12.79 9.78 -8.99
CA LEU A 551 11.66 9.38 -8.15
C LEU A 551 12.00 8.26 -7.15
N GLN A 552 12.87 7.33 -7.53
CA GLN A 552 13.35 6.28 -6.61
C GLN A 552 14.23 6.86 -5.49
N GLU A 553 15.14 7.76 -5.81
CA GLU A 553 16.03 8.40 -4.82
C GLU A 553 15.24 9.23 -3.80
N ILE A 554 14.24 9.98 -4.22
CA ILE A 554 13.42 10.77 -3.29
C ILE A 554 12.46 9.88 -2.49
N GLU A 555 11.97 8.77 -3.05
CA GLU A 555 11.16 7.78 -2.35
C GLU A 555 11.93 7.16 -1.18
N GLU A 556 13.16 6.73 -1.41
CA GLU A 556 14.00 6.16 -0.35
C GLU A 556 14.20 7.16 0.80
N LYS A 557 14.52 8.42 0.49
CA LYS A 557 14.64 9.50 1.49
C LYS A 557 13.32 9.75 2.24
N ALA A 558 12.18 9.66 1.55
CA ALA A 558 10.86 9.86 2.14
C ALA A 558 10.50 8.72 3.11
N ARG A 559 10.83 7.47 2.74
CA ARG A 559 10.63 6.28 3.60
C ARG A 559 11.46 6.36 4.87
N GLN A 560 12.75 6.71 4.76
CA GLN A 560 13.65 6.88 5.91
C GLN A 560 13.17 7.95 6.90
N ARG A 561 12.43 8.96 6.42
CA ARG A 561 11.85 10.03 7.26
C ARG A 561 10.43 9.75 7.75
N GLY A 562 9.85 8.61 7.42
CA GLY A 562 8.46 8.29 7.76
C GLY A 562 7.42 9.22 7.07
N ALA A 563 7.78 9.89 5.96
CA ALA A 563 6.93 10.85 5.26
C ALA A 563 5.86 10.15 4.41
N ARG A 564 4.95 9.42 5.05
CA ARG A 564 3.98 8.50 4.44
C ARG A 564 3.18 9.14 3.29
N ARG A 565 2.62 10.35 3.48
CA ARG A 565 1.83 11.03 2.45
C ARG A 565 2.67 11.39 1.22
N ILE A 566 3.92 11.81 1.43
CA ILE A 566 4.86 12.09 0.33
C ILE A 566 5.17 10.79 -0.43
N VAL A 567 5.43 9.68 0.26
CA VAL A 567 5.64 8.36 -0.38
C VAL A 567 4.43 7.99 -1.25
N GLN A 568 3.22 8.13 -0.73
CA GLN A 568 2.00 7.83 -1.48
C GLN A 568 1.83 8.71 -2.74
N ASN A 569 2.19 10.00 -2.65
CA ASN A 569 2.16 10.91 -3.80
C ASN A 569 3.29 10.63 -4.81
N ILE A 570 4.47 10.18 -4.35
CA ILE A 570 5.54 9.69 -5.24
C ILE A 570 5.03 8.46 -6.01
N HIS A 571 4.39 7.48 -5.35
CA HIS A 571 3.82 6.32 -6.01
C HIS A 571 2.75 6.71 -7.05
N ALA A 572 1.94 7.72 -6.75
CA ALA A 572 0.98 8.26 -7.71
C ALA A 572 1.67 8.91 -8.93
N LEU A 573 2.78 9.62 -8.72
CA LEU A 573 3.58 10.18 -9.83
C LEU A 573 4.27 9.08 -10.63
N GLN A 574 4.83 8.05 -9.98
CA GLN A 574 5.37 6.86 -10.66
C GLN A 574 4.30 6.15 -11.49
N CYS A 575 3.08 6.02 -10.95
CA CYS A 575 1.93 5.50 -11.70
C CYS A 575 1.64 6.32 -12.96
N ARG A 576 1.67 7.66 -12.89
CA ARG A 576 1.54 8.51 -14.09
C ARG A 576 2.67 8.26 -15.09
N VAL A 577 3.92 8.10 -14.62
CA VAL A 577 5.07 7.77 -15.50
C VAL A 577 4.86 6.42 -16.20
N LEU A 578 4.26 5.44 -15.53
CA LEU A 578 3.89 4.16 -16.15
C LEU A 578 2.82 4.34 -17.24
N LEU A 579 1.82 5.20 -17.01
CA LEU A 579 0.80 5.51 -18.02
C LEU A 579 1.42 6.19 -19.26
N TRP A 580 2.37 7.14 -19.09
CA TRP A 580 3.07 7.72 -20.22
C TRP A 580 3.92 6.71 -20.99
N ALA A 581 4.47 5.72 -20.29
CA ALA A 581 5.21 4.62 -20.91
C ALA A 581 4.32 3.53 -21.55
N GLY A 582 2.98 3.70 -21.57
CA GLY A 582 2.02 2.71 -22.07
C GLY A 582 1.82 1.47 -21.19
N ARG A 583 2.37 1.45 -19.97
CA ARG A 583 2.33 0.31 -19.04
C ARG A 583 1.08 0.33 -18.17
N VAL A 584 -0.09 0.14 -18.79
CA VAL A 584 -1.39 0.27 -18.12
C VAL A 584 -1.60 -0.79 -17.04
N GLU A 585 -1.15 -2.02 -17.25
CA GLU A 585 -1.29 -3.12 -16.28
C GLU A 585 -0.54 -2.80 -14.98
N ASP A 586 0.70 -2.32 -15.08
CA ASP A 586 1.48 -1.93 -13.90
C ASP A 586 0.89 -0.71 -13.18
N ALA A 587 0.36 0.26 -13.94
CA ALA A 587 -0.36 1.39 -13.36
C ALA A 587 -1.63 0.93 -12.63
N THR A 588 -2.30 -0.12 -13.10
CA THR A 588 -3.45 -0.73 -12.44
C THR A 588 -3.09 -1.38 -11.11
N LEU A 589 -1.89 -1.98 -10.98
CA LEU A 589 -1.43 -2.55 -9.71
C LEU A 589 -1.31 -1.49 -8.59
N TRP A 590 -0.98 -0.25 -8.92
CA TRP A 590 -1.00 0.84 -7.92
C TRP A 590 -2.39 1.01 -7.29
N MET A 591 -3.47 0.90 -8.08
CA MET A 591 -4.85 1.00 -7.60
C MET A 591 -5.25 -0.09 -6.61
N THR A 592 -4.65 -1.28 -6.71
CA THR A 592 -4.93 -2.40 -5.79
C THR A 592 -4.09 -2.35 -4.51
N ARG A 593 -2.87 -1.82 -4.61
CA ARG A 593 -1.93 -1.75 -3.47
C ARG A 593 -2.18 -0.57 -2.56
N GLU A 594 -2.45 0.58 -3.13
CA GLU A 594 -2.62 1.84 -2.40
C GLU A 594 -3.77 2.67 -2.97
N PRO A 595 -5.02 2.19 -2.89
CA PRO A 595 -6.15 2.98 -3.38
C PRO A 595 -6.30 4.26 -2.54
N PRO A 596 -6.55 5.44 -3.17
CA PRO A 596 -6.96 6.62 -2.42
C PRO A 596 -8.34 6.38 -1.77
N GLU A 597 -8.61 7.06 -0.65
CA GLU A 597 -9.89 6.99 0.05
C GLU A 597 -11.07 7.38 -0.87
N GLU A 598 -12.07 6.50 -1.01
CA GLU A 598 -13.23 6.76 -1.89
C GLU A 598 -14.51 7.08 -1.12
N VAL A 599 -14.67 6.56 0.09
CA VAL A 599 -15.92 6.72 0.87
C VAL A 599 -16.09 8.17 1.27
N ARG A 600 -15.04 8.77 1.83
CA ARG A 600 -14.98 10.20 2.13
C ARG A 600 -14.06 10.91 1.14
N PHE A 601 -14.50 12.05 0.61
CA PHE A 601 -13.63 12.91 -0.19
C PHE A 601 -12.60 13.57 0.74
N ASN A 602 -11.33 13.25 0.52
CA ASN A 602 -10.22 13.81 1.28
C ASN A 602 -9.46 14.82 0.42
N VAL A 603 -9.51 16.08 0.77
CA VAL A 603 -8.85 17.18 0.02
C VAL A 603 -7.33 16.98 -0.11
N LEU A 604 -6.71 16.26 0.83
CA LEU A 604 -5.29 15.95 0.80
C LEU A 604 -4.92 14.84 -0.22
N GLU A 605 -5.92 14.08 -0.71
CA GLU A 605 -5.77 13.00 -1.69
C GLU A 605 -5.94 13.48 -3.15
N ARG A 606 -6.16 14.78 -3.40
CA ARG A 606 -6.51 15.31 -4.73
C ARG A 606 -5.54 14.93 -5.85
N TYR A 607 -4.23 14.85 -5.58
CA TYR A 607 -3.23 14.41 -6.55
C TYR A 607 -3.42 12.93 -6.92
N ARG A 608 -3.70 12.09 -5.92
CA ARG A 608 -3.96 10.66 -6.09
C ARG A 608 -5.30 10.44 -6.82
N TYR A 609 -6.35 11.24 -6.53
CA TYR A 609 -7.60 11.20 -7.29
C TYR A 609 -7.39 11.53 -8.76
N ASN A 610 -6.64 12.58 -9.06
CA ASN A 610 -6.29 12.94 -10.43
C ASN A 610 -5.49 11.83 -11.16
N THR A 611 -4.63 11.12 -10.46
CA THR A 611 -3.93 9.95 -10.99
C THR A 611 -4.89 8.80 -11.24
N ARG A 612 -5.80 8.54 -10.31
CA ARG A 612 -6.81 7.48 -10.41
C ARG A 612 -7.77 7.70 -11.57
N ILE A 613 -8.17 8.94 -11.82
CA ILE A 613 -8.97 9.29 -13.01
C ILE A 613 -8.26 8.86 -14.29
N ARG A 614 -6.96 9.13 -14.42
CA ARG A 614 -6.15 8.74 -15.59
C ARG A 614 -6.06 7.21 -15.71
N VAL A 615 -5.93 6.48 -14.61
CA VAL A 615 -5.98 5.00 -14.63
C VAL A 615 -7.36 4.50 -15.07
N TYR A 616 -8.45 5.10 -14.57
CA TYR A 616 -9.82 4.75 -15.04
C TYR A 616 -10.00 5.02 -16.53
N VAL A 617 -9.47 6.15 -17.04
CA VAL A 617 -9.50 6.45 -18.50
C VAL A 617 -8.71 5.40 -19.29
N ALA A 618 -7.53 5.01 -18.82
CA ALA A 618 -6.73 3.94 -19.44
C ALA A 618 -7.42 2.58 -19.43
N GLN A 619 -8.21 2.29 -18.39
CA GLN A 619 -9.03 1.08 -18.27
C GLN A 619 -10.38 1.17 -18.99
N GLN A 620 -10.69 2.29 -19.68
CA GLN A 620 -11.99 2.58 -20.31
C GLN A 620 -13.18 2.59 -19.33
N ARG A 621 -12.94 2.83 -18.03
CA ARG A 621 -13.95 2.94 -16.97
C ARG A 621 -14.41 4.39 -16.85
N TYR A 622 -15.01 4.90 -17.89
CA TYR A 622 -15.35 6.32 -18.03
C TYR A 622 -16.40 6.79 -17.04
N ASP A 623 -17.34 5.92 -16.64
CA ASP A 623 -18.33 6.17 -15.60
C ASP A 623 -17.67 6.50 -14.24
N ARG A 624 -16.68 5.71 -13.85
CA ARG A 624 -15.91 5.94 -12.61
C ARG A 624 -15.06 7.19 -12.69
N ALA A 625 -14.43 7.43 -13.84
CA ALA A 625 -13.67 8.66 -14.08
C ALA A 625 -14.57 9.90 -13.95
N ALA A 626 -15.77 9.90 -14.56
CA ALA A 626 -16.72 11.00 -14.51
C ALA A 626 -17.23 11.28 -13.10
N GLN A 627 -17.55 10.24 -12.31
CA GLN A 627 -17.98 10.39 -10.91
C GLN A 627 -16.91 11.06 -10.05
N LEU A 628 -15.65 10.62 -10.17
CA LEU A 628 -14.55 11.18 -9.39
C LEU A 628 -14.21 12.61 -9.86
N LEU A 629 -14.26 12.88 -11.15
CA LEU A 629 -14.10 14.23 -11.73
C LEU A 629 -15.16 15.20 -11.20
N ALA A 630 -16.43 14.79 -11.11
CA ALA A 630 -17.49 15.64 -10.57
C ALA A 630 -17.20 16.07 -9.13
N ARG A 631 -16.72 15.16 -8.29
CA ARG A 631 -16.31 15.45 -6.89
C ARG A 631 -15.13 16.43 -6.84
N LEU A 632 -14.08 16.19 -7.65
CA LEU A 632 -12.93 17.09 -7.73
C LEU A 632 -13.31 18.48 -8.24
N HIS A 633 -14.18 18.56 -9.24
CA HIS A 633 -14.64 19.83 -9.80
C HIS A 633 -15.49 20.62 -8.78
N SER A 634 -16.38 19.91 -8.04
CA SER A 634 -17.12 20.52 -6.94
C SER A 634 -16.20 21.12 -5.87
N TYR A 635 -15.21 20.35 -5.43
CA TYR A 635 -14.17 20.84 -4.51
C TYR A 635 -13.41 22.04 -5.07
N ALA A 636 -12.96 21.96 -6.33
CA ALA A 636 -12.22 23.03 -6.97
C ALA A 636 -13.00 24.36 -7.06
N ASN A 637 -14.33 24.26 -7.22
CA ASN A 637 -15.21 25.43 -7.25
C ASN A 637 -15.45 26.00 -5.84
N MET A 638 -15.68 25.11 -4.85
CA MET A 638 -15.90 25.54 -3.46
C MET A 638 -14.70 26.30 -2.89
N GLU A 639 -13.48 25.81 -3.15
CA GLU A 639 -12.23 26.37 -2.64
C GLU A 639 -11.55 27.36 -3.60
N ASN A 640 -12.26 27.76 -4.67
CA ASN A 640 -11.73 28.66 -5.71
C ASN A 640 -10.32 28.29 -6.16
N ARG A 641 -10.14 27.06 -6.68
CA ARG A 641 -8.85 26.53 -7.14
C ARG A 641 -8.76 26.50 -8.68
N PRO A 642 -8.34 27.60 -9.32
CA PRO A 642 -8.28 27.73 -10.80
C PRO A 642 -7.50 26.60 -11.47
N TRP A 643 -6.35 26.21 -10.93
CA TRP A 643 -5.56 25.09 -11.46
C TRP A 643 -6.40 23.82 -11.59
N LEU A 644 -7.05 23.43 -10.49
CA LEU A 644 -7.77 22.16 -10.44
C LEU A 644 -9.07 22.22 -11.27
N GLN A 645 -9.71 23.38 -11.36
CA GLN A 645 -10.86 23.60 -12.25
C GLN A 645 -10.45 23.35 -13.71
N MET A 646 -9.35 23.95 -14.16
CA MET A 646 -8.83 23.77 -15.52
C MET A 646 -8.41 22.31 -15.78
N GLU A 647 -7.65 21.68 -14.85
CA GLU A 647 -7.22 20.28 -14.99
C GLU A 647 -8.42 19.33 -15.07
N SER A 648 -9.45 19.54 -14.23
CA SER A 648 -10.69 18.76 -14.24
C SER A 648 -11.47 18.94 -15.54
N ASN A 649 -11.48 20.15 -16.12
CA ASN A 649 -12.11 20.41 -17.40
C ASN A 649 -11.40 19.74 -18.57
N VAL A 650 -10.06 19.73 -18.59
CA VAL A 650 -9.28 19.02 -19.61
C VAL A 650 -9.54 17.51 -19.56
N LEU A 651 -9.46 16.91 -18.36
CA LEU A 651 -9.72 15.48 -18.17
C LEU A 651 -11.19 15.13 -18.45
N GLY A 652 -12.11 16.01 -18.04
CA GLY A 652 -13.55 15.89 -18.33
C GLY A 652 -13.85 15.90 -19.81
N ALA A 653 -13.19 16.77 -20.59
CA ALA A 653 -13.32 16.80 -22.03
C ALA A 653 -12.85 15.48 -22.69
N ILE A 654 -11.73 14.91 -22.21
CA ILE A 654 -11.26 13.61 -22.68
C ILE A 654 -12.31 12.51 -22.38
N VAL A 655 -12.82 12.45 -21.14
CA VAL A 655 -13.83 11.46 -20.74
C VAL A 655 -15.11 11.60 -21.55
N ARG A 656 -15.64 12.82 -21.67
CA ARG A 656 -16.89 13.10 -22.45
C ARG A 656 -16.74 12.72 -23.91
N ARG A 657 -15.61 13.07 -24.54
CA ARG A 657 -15.34 12.68 -25.93
C ARG A 657 -15.35 11.16 -26.12
N ARG A 658 -14.81 10.42 -25.12
CA ARG A 658 -14.77 8.95 -25.14
C ARG A 658 -16.16 8.29 -25.04
N ILE A 659 -17.09 8.93 -24.36
CA ILE A 659 -18.48 8.45 -24.25
C ILE A 659 -19.44 9.06 -25.30
N GLY A 660 -18.92 9.87 -26.24
CA GLY A 660 -19.71 10.49 -27.30
C GLY A 660 -20.56 11.71 -26.87
N ASP A 661 -20.23 12.32 -25.71
CA ASP A 661 -20.94 13.52 -25.23
C ASP A 661 -20.28 14.79 -25.80
N GLU A 662 -20.98 15.48 -26.72
CA GLU A 662 -20.49 16.68 -27.43
C GLU A 662 -20.21 17.89 -26.53
N ALA A 663 -20.69 17.88 -25.27
CA ALA A 663 -20.35 18.93 -24.29
C ALA A 663 -18.87 19.05 -24.00
N TRP A 664 -18.02 18.06 -24.41
CA TRP A 664 -16.58 18.14 -24.32
C TRP A 664 -15.99 19.40 -24.98
N ARG A 665 -16.63 19.90 -26.09
CA ARG A 665 -16.16 21.09 -26.82
C ARG A 665 -16.25 22.34 -25.97
N ALA A 666 -17.40 22.54 -25.33
CA ALA A 666 -17.58 23.68 -24.42
C ALA A 666 -16.64 23.62 -23.23
N GLN A 667 -16.48 22.42 -22.67
CA GLN A 667 -15.62 22.18 -21.49
C GLN A 667 -14.13 22.42 -21.80
N LEU A 668 -13.63 21.95 -22.94
CA LEU A 668 -12.27 22.20 -23.38
C LEU A 668 -12.02 23.67 -23.75
N THR A 669 -13.02 24.32 -24.36
CA THR A 669 -12.97 25.76 -24.67
C THR A 669 -12.85 26.60 -23.40
N ASP A 670 -13.64 26.30 -22.36
CA ASP A 670 -13.57 27.00 -21.07
C ASP A 670 -12.18 26.84 -20.44
N ALA A 671 -11.64 25.60 -20.43
CA ALA A 671 -10.28 25.35 -19.94
C ALA A 671 -9.22 26.16 -20.71
N LEU A 672 -9.30 26.24 -22.04
CA LEU A 672 -8.36 27.00 -22.87
C LEU A 672 -8.44 28.50 -22.60
N ARG A 673 -9.64 29.07 -22.49
CA ARG A 673 -9.85 30.51 -22.22
C ARG A 673 -9.26 30.89 -20.86
N ARG A 674 -9.52 30.11 -19.80
CA ARG A 674 -8.98 30.36 -18.47
C ARG A 674 -7.48 30.18 -18.40
N ALA A 675 -6.96 29.05 -18.96
CA ALA A 675 -5.52 28.76 -18.91
C ALA A 675 -4.67 29.78 -19.68
N GLN A 676 -5.23 30.43 -20.68
CA GLN A 676 -4.58 31.55 -21.41
C GLN A 676 -4.23 32.72 -20.48
N GLU A 677 -5.07 33.04 -19.49
CA GLU A 677 -4.80 34.11 -18.55
C GLU A 677 -3.52 33.86 -17.73
N TYR A 678 -3.22 32.60 -17.46
CA TYR A 678 -2.05 32.15 -16.72
C TYR A 678 -0.91 31.67 -17.63
N GLN A 679 -1.14 31.60 -18.94
CA GLN A 679 -0.23 31.00 -19.93
C GLN A 679 0.11 29.51 -19.66
N PHE A 680 -0.78 28.73 -19.00
CA PHE A 680 -0.55 27.35 -18.62
C PHE A 680 -0.67 26.39 -19.80
N VAL A 681 0.39 26.28 -20.58
CA VAL A 681 0.48 25.39 -21.74
C VAL A 681 0.62 23.92 -21.34
N ARG A 682 1.33 23.63 -20.22
CA ARG A 682 1.59 22.25 -19.78
C ARG A 682 0.34 21.54 -19.28
N LEU A 683 -0.64 22.28 -18.82
CA LEU A 683 -1.92 21.73 -18.41
C LEU A 683 -2.57 20.87 -19.53
N PHE A 684 -2.37 21.28 -20.79
CA PHE A 684 -2.85 20.56 -21.98
C PHE A 684 -1.81 19.58 -22.50
N SER A 685 -0.56 20.03 -22.63
CA SER A 685 0.46 19.22 -23.30
C SER A 685 0.80 17.93 -22.55
N ARG A 686 0.63 17.88 -21.22
CA ARG A 686 0.83 16.66 -20.43
C ARG A 686 -0.16 15.54 -20.80
N GLU A 687 -1.31 15.86 -21.36
CA GLU A 687 -2.31 14.88 -21.81
C GLU A 687 -2.05 14.42 -23.27
N GLY A 688 -1.01 14.88 -23.92
CA GLY A 688 -0.38 14.43 -25.14
C GLY A 688 -1.27 13.70 -26.14
N ALA A 689 -1.05 12.40 -26.30
CA ALA A 689 -1.77 11.54 -27.24
C ALA A 689 -3.27 11.48 -26.99
N ALA A 690 -3.71 11.60 -25.73
CA ALA A 690 -5.13 11.58 -25.39
C ALA A 690 -5.88 12.87 -25.80
N LEU A 691 -5.20 14.03 -25.74
CA LEU A 691 -5.83 15.33 -25.98
C LEU A 691 -5.62 15.84 -27.42
N LEU A 692 -4.53 15.49 -28.09
CA LEU A 692 -4.21 16.00 -29.42
C LEU A 692 -5.32 15.82 -30.45
N PRO A 693 -6.05 14.68 -30.53
CA PRO A 693 -7.19 14.50 -31.43
C PRO A 693 -8.31 15.52 -31.17
N LEU A 694 -8.60 15.79 -29.86
CA LEU A 694 -9.64 16.75 -29.46
C LEU A 694 -9.26 18.17 -29.89
N LEU A 695 -7.99 18.58 -29.70
CA LEU A 695 -7.52 19.90 -30.13
C LEU A 695 -7.63 20.06 -31.67
N LYS A 696 -7.27 19.03 -32.43
CA LYS A 696 -7.38 19.06 -33.91
C LYS A 696 -8.84 19.16 -34.38
N GLU A 697 -9.74 18.42 -33.70
CA GLU A 697 -11.16 18.43 -34.03
C GLU A 697 -11.86 19.74 -33.61
N LEU A 698 -11.46 20.31 -32.44
CA LEU A 698 -12.02 21.57 -31.92
C LEU A 698 -11.62 22.78 -32.80
N GLY A 699 -10.39 22.81 -33.30
CA GLY A 699 -9.79 24.01 -33.89
C GLY A 699 -9.57 25.09 -32.83
N ARG A 700 -9.08 26.26 -33.25
CA ARG A 700 -8.88 27.39 -32.33
C ARG A 700 -10.22 27.99 -31.92
N PRO A 701 -10.63 27.93 -30.65
CA PRO A 701 -11.90 28.51 -30.19
C PRO A 701 -11.84 30.06 -30.22
N GLU A 702 -13.03 30.67 -30.34
CA GLU A 702 -13.19 32.12 -30.15
C GLU A 702 -12.77 32.51 -28.70
N GLY A 703 -12.08 33.65 -28.57
CA GLY A 703 -11.55 34.12 -27.29
C GLY A 703 -10.19 33.50 -26.88
N VAL A 704 -9.61 32.60 -27.68
CA VAL A 704 -8.25 32.08 -27.51
C VAL A 704 -7.31 32.70 -28.55
N THR A 705 -6.23 33.33 -28.10
CA THR A 705 -5.24 33.95 -28.98
C THR A 705 -4.50 32.94 -29.85
N LYS A 706 -4.03 33.37 -31.01
CA LYS A 706 -3.30 32.51 -31.95
C LYS A 706 -1.98 32.05 -31.32
N GLU A 707 -1.30 32.89 -30.57
CA GLU A 707 -0.03 32.64 -29.92
C GLU A 707 -0.16 31.51 -28.89
N PHE A 708 -1.10 31.66 -27.94
CA PHE A 708 -1.34 30.65 -26.91
C PHE A 708 -1.78 29.32 -27.53
N TRP A 709 -2.74 29.36 -28.46
CA TRP A 709 -3.20 28.18 -29.17
C TRP A 709 -2.05 27.42 -29.88
N THR A 710 -1.20 28.15 -30.59
CA THR A 710 -0.07 27.55 -31.32
C THR A 710 0.89 26.85 -30.35
N ARG A 711 1.21 27.48 -29.21
CA ARG A 711 2.07 26.88 -28.16
C ARG A 711 1.42 25.63 -27.58
N VAL A 712 0.14 25.65 -27.24
CA VAL A 712 -0.60 24.49 -26.74
C VAL A 712 -0.54 23.34 -27.75
N VAL A 713 -0.87 23.57 -29.01
CA VAL A 713 -0.87 22.51 -30.04
C VAL A 713 0.54 21.97 -30.28
N GLN A 714 1.56 22.83 -30.38
CA GLN A 714 2.94 22.41 -30.60
C GLN A 714 3.48 21.54 -29.45
N LYS A 715 3.29 21.98 -28.20
CA LYS A 715 3.79 21.25 -27.04
C LYS A 715 2.99 19.94 -26.82
N THR A 716 1.66 19.93 -27.09
CA THR A 716 0.86 18.71 -27.06
C THR A 716 1.29 17.71 -28.15
N THR A 717 1.60 18.20 -29.35
CA THR A 717 2.12 17.37 -30.44
C THR A 717 3.48 16.76 -30.07
N LYS A 718 4.39 17.56 -29.46
CA LYS A 718 5.67 17.05 -28.96
C LYS A 718 5.46 15.88 -27.99
N MET A 719 4.59 16.06 -27.00
CA MET A 719 4.29 15.01 -25.99
C MET A 719 3.62 13.78 -26.60
N ALA A 720 2.68 13.96 -27.53
CA ALA A 720 2.03 12.86 -28.23
C ALA A 720 3.02 12.01 -29.06
N ARG A 721 4.08 12.64 -29.60
CA ARG A 721 5.18 11.93 -30.32
C ARG A 721 6.12 11.18 -29.37
N LEU A 722 6.43 11.77 -28.21
CA LEU A 722 7.28 11.14 -27.20
C LEU A 722 6.59 9.94 -26.54
N TYR A 723 5.27 10.05 -26.33
CA TYR A 723 4.47 9.07 -25.59
C TYR A 723 3.17 8.76 -26.35
N PRO A 724 3.24 8.06 -27.50
CA PRO A 724 2.07 7.80 -28.34
C PRO A 724 1.06 6.87 -27.68
N GLU A 725 1.50 6.01 -26.77
CA GLU A 725 0.66 5.05 -26.02
C GLU A 725 -0.06 5.66 -24.81
N TYR A 726 0.21 6.93 -24.47
CA TYR A 726 -0.39 7.57 -23.32
C TYR A 726 -1.91 7.69 -23.47
N LEU A 727 -2.65 6.95 -22.65
CA LEU A 727 -4.12 6.87 -22.68
C LEU A 727 -4.67 6.65 -24.11
N ALA A 728 -3.88 6.06 -25.00
CA ALA A 728 -4.31 5.73 -26.34
C ALA A 728 -5.52 4.79 -26.27
N VAL A 729 -6.53 5.09 -27.04
CA VAL A 729 -7.57 4.12 -27.34
C VAL A 729 -7.02 3.26 -28.45
N HIS A 730 -6.72 2.04 -28.15
CA HIS A 730 -6.80 1.02 -29.18
C HIS A 730 -8.30 0.90 -29.47
N ASP A 731 -8.79 1.51 -30.55
CA ASP A 731 -10.16 1.29 -31.00
C ASP A 731 -10.34 -0.21 -31.01
N PRO A 732 -11.34 -0.76 -30.28
CA PRO A 732 -11.67 -2.15 -30.50
C PRO A 732 -12.01 -2.22 -31.99
N VAL A 733 -11.24 -3.03 -32.72
CA VAL A 733 -11.53 -3.26 -34.15
C VAL A 733 -13.02 -3.59 -34.19
N PRO A 734 -13.86 -2.78 -34.88
CA PRO A 734 -15.30 -2.97 -34.81
C PRO A 734 -15.58 -4.42 -35.17
N PRO A 735 -16.51 -5.10 -34.48
CA PRO A 735 -16.80 -6.53 -34.70
C PRO A 735 -17.07 -6.86 -36.18
N SER A 736 -17.51 -5.88 -36.97
CA SER A 736 -17.75 -5.98 -38.41
C SER A 736 -16.48 -5.94 -39.29
N ALA A 737 -15.29 -5.68 -38.75
CA ALA A 737 -14.04 -5.53 -39.53
C ALA A 737 -13.10 -6.74 -39.46
N VAL A 738 -13.35 -7.72 -38.58
CA VAL A 738 -12.51 -8.92 -38.48
C VAL A 738 -13.17 -10.08 -39.20
N GLU A 739 -13.07 -10.10 -40.54
CA GLU A 739 -13.41 -11.29 -41.34
C GLU A 739 -12.25 -12.31 -41.24
N LEU A 740 -12.40 -13.30 -40.35
CA LEU A 740 -11.57 -14.50 -40.39
C LEU A 740 -12.08 -15.40 -41.51
N THR A 741 -11.15 -16.00 -42.26
CA THR A 741 -11.53 -17.02 -43.22
C THR A 741 -12.11 -18.24 -42.50
N ASP A 742 -13.01 -19.00 -43.13
CA ASP A 742 -13.61 -20.19 -42.54
C ASP A 742 -12.54 -21.18 -42.04
N LYS A 743 -11.41 -21.28 -42.78
CA LYS A 743 -10.27 -22.11 -42.36
C LYS A 743 -9.58 -21.59 -41.10
N SER A 744 -9.35 -20.30 -41.01
CA SER A 744 -8.75 -19.69 -39.81
C SER A 744 -9.66 -19.83 -38.60
N LEU A 745 -10.98 -19.65 -38.81
CA LEU A 745 -12.00 -19.78 -37.75
C LEU A 745 -12.09 -21.25 -37.26
N SER A 746 -12.07 -22.22 -38.19
CA SER A 746 -12.08 -23.65 -37.87
C SER A 746 -10.85 -24.09 -37.09
N VAL A 747 -9.67 -23.56 -37.45
CA VAL A 747 -8.42 -23.75 -36.68
C VAL A 747 -8.54 -23.19 -35.27
N LEU A 748 -9.01 -21.95 -35.11
CA LEU A 748 -9.21 -21.32 -33.79
C LEU A 748 -10.22 -22.07 -32.93
N ARG A 749 -11.32 -22.57 -33.52
CA ARG A 749 -12.33 -23.37 -32.79
C ARG A 749 -11.74 -24.67 -32.26
N LEU A 750 -10.89 -25.31 -33.00
CA LEU A 750 -10.23 -26.53 -32.55
C LEU A 750 -9.12 -26.23 -31.53
N GLN A 751 -8.42 -25.13 -31.68
CA GLN A 751 -7.45 -24.64 -30.69
C GLN A 751 -8.12 -24.31 -29.35
N SER A 752 -9.33 -23.75 -29.37
CA SER A 752 -10.09 -23.42 -28.15
C SER A 752 -10.56 -24.67 -27.40
N LYS A 753 -10.68 -25.82 -28.10
CA LYS A 753 -10.98 -27.13 -27.53
C LYS A 753 -9.73 -27.88 -27.02
N GLY A 754 -8.55 -27.25 -27.08
CA GLY A 754 -7.30 -27.81 -26.53
C GLY A 754 -6.49 -28.66 -27.48
N LEU A 755 -6.92 -28.85 -28.74
CA LEU A 755 -6.23 -29.73 -29.71
C LEU A 755 -4.85 -29.19 -30.07
N THR A 756 -3.90 -30.10 -30.31
CA THR A 756 -2.55 -29.81 -30.82
C THR A 756 -2.58 -29.53 -32.32
N ARG A 757 -1.48 -28.98 -32.88
CA ARG A 757 -1.38 -28.68 -34.31
C ARG A 757 -1.54 -29.93 -35.17
N GLY A 758 -0.93 -31.06 -34.75
CA GLY A 758 -1.02 -32.33 -35.47
C GLY A 758 -2.45 -32.86 -35.50
N GLU A 759 -3.16 -32.84 -34.36
CA GLU A 759 -4.57 -33.25 -34.28
C GLU A 759 -5.51 -32.37 -35.11
N ILE A 760 -5.23 -31.05 -35.16
CA ILE A 760 -5.98 -30.12 -36.01
C ILE A 760 -5.70 -30.40 -37.50
N ALA A 761 -4.46 -30.65 -37.86
CA ALA A 761 -4.06 -30.96 -39.21
C ALA A 761 -4.78 -32.24 -39.70
N GLN A 762 -4.78 -33.28 -38.88
CA GLN A 762 -5.47 -34.54 -39.18
C GLN A 762 -6.99 -34.33 -39.32
N LYS A 763 -7.60 -33.55 -38.40
CA LYS A 763 -9.05 -33.34 -38.35
C LYS A 763 -9.59 -32.46 -39.49
N LEU A 764 -8.77 -31.55 -40.00
CA LEU A 764 -9.17 -30.63 -41.09
C LEU A 764 -8.60 -31.02 -42.46
N GLY A 765 -7.88 -32.16 -42.56
CA GLY A 765 -7.22 -32.61 -43.78
C GLY A 765 -6.16 -31.62 -44.30
N LEU A 766 -5.44 -30.94 -43.41
CA LEU A 766 -4.43 -29.92 -43.69
C LEU A 766 -3.03 -30.38 -43.26
N SER A 767 -1.98 -29.81 -43.84
CA SER A 767 -0.64 -29.97 -43.29
C SER A 767 -0.45 -29.13 -42.01
N GLU A 768 0.41 -29.57 -41.09
CA GLU A 768 0.74 -28.79 -39.89
C GLU A 768 1.27 -27.37 -40.21
N ARG A 769 1.97 -27.23 -41.34
CA ARG A 769 2.45 -25.94 -41.86
C ARG A 769 1.28 -25.02 -42.24
N SER A 770 0.20 -25.60 -42.83
CA SER A 770 -1.02 -24.86 -43.17
C SER A 770 -1.79 -24.47 -41.91
N VAL A 771 -1.86 -25.31 -40.90
CA VAL A 771 -2.48 -25.02 -39.61
C VAL A 771 -1.72 -23.88 -38.92
N LYS A 772 -0.37 -23.91 -38.93
CA LYS A 772 0.45 -22.82 -38.39
C LYS A 772 0.18 -21.50 -39.13
N TYR A 773 0.16 -21.50 -40.44
CA TYR A 773 -0.13 -20.34 -41.27
C TYR A 773 -1.53 -19.75 -40.97
N GLN A 774 -2.56 -20.58 -40.88
CA GLN A 774 -3.91 -20.13 -40.57
C GLN A 774 -4.02 -19.57 -39.15
N SER A 775 -3.29 -20.13 -38.20
CA SER A 775 -3.21 -19.59 -36.84
C SER A 775 -2.56 -18.22 -36.82
N GLU A 776 -1.42 -18.04 -37.49
CA GLU A 776 -0.70 -16.76 -37.57
C GLU A 776 -1.52 -15.68 -38.30
N GLN A 777 -2.27 -16.07 -39.35
CA GLN A 777 -3.21 -15.16 -40.00
C GLN A 777 -4.35 -14.72 -39.09
N ALA A 778 -4.89 -15.64 -38.31
CA ALA A 778 -5.93 -15.35 -37.33
C ALA A 778 -5.40 -14.41 -36.22
N TYR A 779 -4.22 -14.71 -35.69
CA TYR A 779 -3.60 -13.88 -34.63
C TYR A 779 -3.34 -12.45 -35.13
N ARG A 780 -2.79 -12.29 -36.35
CA ARG A 780 -2.54 -11.00 -36.95
C ARG A 780 -3.83 -10.19 -37.17
N LYS A 781 -4.90 -10.83 -37.67
CA LYS A 781 -6.19 -10.18 -37.87
C LYS A 781 -6.89 -9.82 -36.56
N LEU A 782 -6.66 -10.59 -35.50
CA LEU A 782 -7.16 -10.32 -34.14
C LEU A 782 -6.27 -9.35 -33.38
N GLY A 783 -5.12 -8.94 -33.90
CA GLY A 783 -4.17 -8.02 -33.27
C GLY A 783 -3.47 -8.60 -32.04
N VAL A 784 -3.24 -9.94 -32.01
CA VAL A 784 -2.68 -10.66 -30.84
C VAL A 784 -1.47 -11.51 -31.26
N ASN A 785 -0.65 -11.92 -30.29
CA ASN A 785 0.63 -12.59 -30.57
C ASN A 785 0.67 -14.07 -30.19
N ASN A 786 -0.31 -14.58 -29.46
CA ASN A 786 -0.32 -15.96 -29.01
C ASN A 786 -1.72 -16.61 -29.03
N LYS A 787 -1.73 -17.96 -28.88
CA LYS A 787 -2.94 -18.80 -28.91
C LYS A 787 -3.98 -18.39 -27.85
N THR A 788 -3.54 -18.08 -26.64
CA THR A 788 -4.42 -17.79 -25.51
C THR A 788 -5.14 -16.46 -25.72
N GLU A 789 -4.40 -15.43 -26.11
CA GLU A 789 -4.96 -14.11 -26.45
C GLU A 789 -5.91 -14.20 -27.66
N ALA A 790 -5.56 -14.99 -28.68
CA ALA A 790 -6.40 -15.17 -29.86
C ALA A 790 -7.75 -15.82 -29.55
N ILE A 791 -7.77 -16.82 -28.68
CA ILE A 791 -9.00 -17.45 -28.23
C ILE A 791 -9.86 -16.48 -27.40
N GLU A 792 -9.23 -15.70 -26.53
CA GLU A 792 -9.92 -14.71 -25.71
C GLU A 792 -10.50 -13.56 -26.57
N ALA A 793 -9.72 -13.03 -27.49
CA ALA A 793 -10.16 -12.01 -28.44
C ALA A 793 -11.31 -12.52 -29.33
N ALA A 794 -11.23 -13.74 -29.85
CA ALA A 794 -12.26 -14.33 -30.67
C ALA A 794 -13.56 -14.58 -29.90
N ARG A 795 -13.51 -14.91 -28.61
CA ARG A 795 -14.68 -15.01 -27.72
C ARG A 795 -15.31 -13.63 -27.45
N LYS A 796 -14.51 -12.60 -27.19
CA LYS A 796 -15.01 -11.21 -27.02
C LYS A 796 -15.71 -10.69 -28.28
N LEU A 797 -15.31 -11.16 -29.45
CA LEU A 797 -15.90 -10.81 -30.75
C LEU A 797 -17.04 -11.74 -31.20
N ASN A 798 -17.49 -12.68 -30.34
CA ASN A 798 -18.51 -13.71 -30.67
C ASN A 798 -18.19 -14.52 -31.93
N LEU A 799 -16.92 -14.79 -32.23
CA LEU A 799 -16.47 -15.59 -33.36
C LEU A 799 -16.30 -17.08 -32.99
N LEU A 800 -16.24 -17.40 -31.68
CA LEU A 800 -16.05 -18.75 -31.14
C LEU A 800 -17.21 -19.19 -30.24
#